data_f22264c844bea8efdf869b089173b0be
#
_entry.id   f22264c844bea8efdf869b089173b0be
#
_cell.length_a   1.000
_cell.length_b   1.000
_cell.length_c   1.000
_cell.angle_alpha   90.00
_cell.angle_beta   90.00
_cell.angle_gamma   90.00
#
_symmetry.space_group_name_H-M   'P 1'
#
loop_
_entity.id
_entity.type
_entity.pdbx_description
1 polymer ?
#
loop_
_entity_poly.entity_id
_entity_poly.type
_entity_poly.pdbx_seq_one_letter_code
_entity_poly.pdbx_strand_id
1 'polypeptide(L)'
;MLPSLAQPLLHSPTTATATATPRRALAASTALRRLASPARRVAASPLRAVVSGPGVKEEMAPAAAGQEARPLRVGLVCGGPSAERGISLNSARSVLDHIQGEDLLVSCYYIDCGMNAYGISPAQLYSNTPSDFDFKLESLAQEFRSLSEFADHLSANVDIVFPVIHGKFGEDGGIQELLEKNNIPFVGTPSNECRRAFDKHNASLELEAQGFLTVPNFLVEKDKLDKSKLEEWFRTVNLNKENGKVVVKPTRAGSSIGVVVAYGANEAAEKAEGIIAEGIDDKIIIEVFLEGGCEFTAIVIDVGTTNNSQPIVLLPTEVELLSSSNSEIQEDTIFNYRRKYLPTQQVAYHTPPRFPTEVIDCIREGVSLLFRHFGLRDFARIDGWFIPRPATSLSSSETGGKFGNTEYGIVLFTDINLISGMEQTSFLFQQASRVGFSHSRILRTIVQHACSRFPSLVPSNNAWTALFRKMQSAKQAEVIQNGTCKQKAFVIFGGDTSERQVSLMSGTNVWLNLQGFDDLDVTPCLLTPANGYFSSHNQDFNESARDVWTLPYSLVLRHTTEEVCDACFEAIEPERVAITSRLRGQVMKELEQALRKQDWFAGFDIADEQPSKYSLQQWINHVKEAKAVVFIAVHGGIGEDGTIQSLLESAGVPYTGPGPIASRTCMDKVATSLVVDHLASHGIHTIPKDVRASEELLQKSPVDIWNELKTKLQTVTVCVKPARDGCSTGVARLCCPEDLEVYTNALRRKLQRLPANCLSRAHGVIEMPVPPPESLIFEPYIETDEIIISNEARDDSSRHLVWKGEKEWLEITVGVVGKRGEMHSLNPSITVKESGDILSLEEKFQGGTGINLTPPPASIMSEDALRKCKSCIEMMANTLGLEGAVDRGKYCTWDDAIHGSDSPSKGVDHAEKDWIDA
;
A
#
# COMPACT_ATOMS: atom_id res chain seq x y z
N MET A 1 12.56 -26.62 -6.60
CA MET A 1 11.57 -27.53 -6.00
C MET A 1 10.98 -26.79 -4.82
N LEU A 2 9.84 -26.18 -4.99
CA LEU A 2 9.09 -25.56 -3.90
C LEU A 2 8.13 -26.60 -3.33
N PRO A 3 7.99 -26.75 -2.03
CA PRO A 3 6.95 -27.61 -1.48
C PRO A 3 5.59 -26.92 -1.56
N SER A 4 4.66 -27.65 -2.13
CA SER A 4 3.23 -27.43 -2.24
C SER A 4 2.60 -27.23 -0.86
N LEU A 5 1.88 -26.14 -0.68
CA LEU A 5 0.90 -25.97 0.39
C LEU A 5 -0.41 -26.66 -0.05
N ALA A 6 -0.58 -27.91 0.36
CA ALA A 6 -1.82 -28.63 0.18
C ALA A 6 -2.78 -28.30 1.33
N GLN A 7 -3.92 -27.73 1.03
CA GLN A 7 -5.07 -27.69 1.93
C GLN A 7 -5.80 -29.04 1.92
N PRO A 8 -6.33 -29.53 3.05
CA PRO A 8 -7.06 -30.78 3.09
C PRO A 8 -8.50 -30.64 2.58
N LEU A 9 -8.87 -31.55 1.71
CA LEU A 9 -10.22 -31.77 1.19
C LEU A 9 -11.18 -32.21 2.31
N LEU A 10 -12.27 -31.50 2.47
CA LEU A 10 -13.40 -31.92 3.29
C LEU A 10 -14.28 -32.90 2.52
N HIS A 11 -14.37 -34.11 3.02
CA HIS A 11 -15.37 -35.12 2.62
C HIS A 11 -16.72 -34.81 3.25
N SER A 12 -17.74 -34.77 2.43
CA SER A 12 -19.15 -34.80 2.85
C SER A 12 -19.57 -36.19 3.26
N PRO A 13 -20.47 -36.34 4.24
CA PRO A 13 -21.36 -37.52 4.30
C PRO A 13 -22.83 -37.12 4.19
N THR A 14 -23.50 -38.00 3.45
CA THR A 14 -24.89 -38.16 3.07
C THR A 14 -25.90 -38.10 4.23
N THR A 15 -26.98 -37.40 3.96
CA THR A 15 -28.40 -37.63 4.28
C THR A 15 -28.83 -38.58 5.41
N ALA A 16 -29.65 -38.05 6.31
CA ALA A 16 -30.81 -38.74 6.91
C ALA A 16 -31.87 -37.75 7.40
N THR A 17 -33.08 -37.99 6.92
CA THR A 17 -34.36 -37.32 7.19
C THR A 17 -34.90 -37.68 8.58
N ALA A 18 -35.55 -36.70 9.27
CA ALA A 18 -36.79 -36.93 10.05
C ALA A 18 -37.39 -35.61 10.62
N THR A 19 -38.48 -35.24 10.03
CA THR A 19 -39.83 -34.87 10.59
C THR A 19 -39.97 -34.01 11.86
N ALA A 20 -40.49 -32.81 11.66
CA ALA A 20 -41.72 -32.15 12.20
C ALA A 20 -42.07 -32.27 13.72
N THR A 21 -42.42 -31.29 14.45
CA THR A 21 -43.36 -30.19 14.48
C THR A 21 -43.43 -29.54 15.90
N PRO A 22 -44.25 -28.55 16.18
CA PRO A 22 -43.90 -27.32 16.90
C PRO A 22 -44.65 -27.15 18.26
N ARG A 23 -44.32 -26.11 18.99
CA ARG A 23 -45.15 -25.34 19.95
C ARG A 23 -44.30 -24.70 21.06
N ARG A 24 -44.38 -23.46 21.42
CA ARG A 24 -45.37 -22.48 21.81
C ARG A 24 -44.65 -21.33 22.51
N ALA A 25 -45.14 -20.15 22.27
CA ALA A 25 -44.74 -18.90 22.92
C ALA A 25 -44.96 -18.91 24.44
N LEU A 26 -44.11 -18.14 25.15
CA LEU A 26 -44.61 -17.34 26.29
C LEU A 26 -43.73 -16.08 26.45
N ALA A 27 -44.45 -14.98 26.50
CA ALA A 27 -43.89 -13.65 26.75
C ALA A 27 -43.59 -13.47 28.26
N ALA A 28 -42.52 -12.73 28.55
CA ALA A 28 -42.48 -11.93 29.76
C ALA A 28 -41.59 -10.69 29.53
N SER A 29 -42.27 -9.54 29.56
CA SER A 29 -41.70 -8.20 29.66
C SER A 29 -41.03 -8.00 31.03
N THR A 30 -39.95 -7.20 31.08
CA THR A 30 -39.89 -5.96 31.88
C THR A 30 -38.49 -5.37 31.94
N ALA A 31 -38.41 -4.22 31.41
CA ALA A 31 -37.72 -3.04 31.91
C ALA A 31 -36.33 -3.16 32.62
N LEU A 32 -35.30 -2.64 31.99
CA LEU A 32 -34.33 -1.85 32.72
C LEU A 32 -33.88 -0.65 31.82
N ARG A 33 -34.32 0.50 32.29
CA ARG A 33 -33.95 1.82 31.73
C ARG A 33 -32.61 2.27 32.30
N ARG A 34 -31.85 2.91 31.42
CA ARG A 34 -30.89 4.00 31.68
C ARG A 34 -29.59 3.65 32.38
N LEU A 35 -28.50 3.89 31.60
CA LEU A 35 -27.48 4.91 31.96
C LEU A 35 -26.68 5.23 30.68
N ALA A 36 -27.06 6.28 29.99
CA ALA A 36 -26.26 6.95 29.00
C ALA A 36 -25.52 8.10 29.69
N SER A 37 -24.22 8.11 29.65
CA SER A 37 -23.39 9.27 29.98
C SER A 37 -23.09 10.08 28.72
N PRO A 38 -23.14 11.42 28.78
CA PRO A 38 -23.11 12.25 27.59
C PRO A 38 -21.67 12.56 27.14
N ALA A 39 -21.40 12.30 25.87
CA ALA A 39 -20.24 12.88 25.19
C ALA A 39 -20.35 14.40 25.19
N ARG A 40 -19.31 15.08 25.66
CA ARG A 40 -19.18 16.54 25.60
C ARG A 40 -19.07 16.98 24.14
N ARG A 41 -20.11 17.64 23.66
CA ARG A 41 -20.05 18.48 22.45
C ARG A 41 -19.23 19.73 22.79
N VAL A 42 -18.18 19.98 22.04
CA VAL A 42 -17.53 21.29 22.01
C VAL A 42 -18.50 22.23 21.27
N ALA A 43 -18.96 23.24 22.00
CA ALA A 43 -19.88 24.23 21.47
C ALA A 43 -19.12 25.27 20.62
N ALA A 44 -19.53 25.42 19.37
CA ALA A 44 -19.15 26.54 18.54
C ALA A 44 -19.88 27.79 19.03
N SER A 45 -19.14 28.88 19.25
CA SER A 45 -19.68 30.17 19.65
C SER A 45 -20.39 30.86 18.49
N PRO A 46 -21.45 31.64 18.71
CA PRO A 46 -22.21 32.27 17.64
C PRO A 46 -21.52 33.55 17.13
N LEU A 47 -21.37 33.65 15.81
CA LEU A 47 -20.93 34.86 15.13
C LEU A 47 -22.03 35.93 15.14
N ARG A 48 -21.68 37.10 15.63
CA ARG A 48 -22.48 38.33 15.55
C ARG A 48 -22.43 38.90 14.12
N ALA A 49 -23.58 39.18 13.59
CA ALA A 49 -23.75 39.94 12.34
C ALA A 49 -23.28 41.39 12.51
N VAL A 50 -22.51 41.93 11.58
CA VAL A 50 -22.31 43.37 11.38
C VAL A 50 -22.64 43.73 9.91
N VAL A 51 -23.41 44.74 9.80
CA VAL A 51 -24.16 45.24 8.65
C VAL A 51 -23.28 45.97 7.61
N SER A 52 -23.56 45.67 6.40
CA SER A 52 -23.42 46.25 5.05
C SER A 52 -22.96 47.69 4.82
N GLY A 53 -22.18 47.85 3.76
CA GLY A 53 -22.14 49.05 2.90
C GLY A 53 -22.06 48.65 1.41
N PRO A 54 -22.55 49.41 0.45
CA PRO A 54 -22.97 48.93 -0.87
C PRO A 54 -21.91 49.14 -1.98
N GLY A 55 -21.79 48.17 -2.86
CA GLY A 55 -20.97 48.33 -4.06
C GLY A 55 -21.24 47.28 -5.13
N VAL A 56 -21.84 47.73 -6.21
CA VAL A 56 -21.86 47.20 -7.59
C VAL A 56 -22.45 45.80 -7.80
N LYS A 57 -23.64 45.78 -8.38
CA LYS A 57 -24.33 44.62 -8.92
C LYS A 57 -23.78 44.30 -10.31
N GLU A 58 -23.19 43.11 -10.49
CA GLU A 58 -23.22 42.41 -11.75
C GLU A 58 -24.40 41.43 -11.72
N GLU A 59 -25.30 41.60 -12.70
CA GLU A 59 -26.47 40.70 -12.88
C GLU A 59 -26.01 39.31 -13.30
N MET A 60 -26.06 38.36 -12.36
CA MET A 60 -26.04 36.94 -12.65
C MET A 60 -27.46 36.46 -12.96
N ALA A 61 -27.63 35.72 -14.05
CA ALA A 61 -28.88 35.07 -14.44
C ALA A 61 -29.44 34.22 -13.28
N PRO A 62 -30.78 34.10 -13.16
CA PRO A 62 -31.40 33.47 -12.01
C PRO A 62 -31.14 31.94 -12.05
N ALA A 63 -30.52 31.45 -11.02
CA ALA A 63 -30.42 30.02 -10.73
C ALA A 63 -31.82 29.46 -10.52
N ALA A 64 -32.12 28.33 -11.12
CA ALA A 64 -33.35 27.57 -10.95
C ALA A 64 -33.68 27.34 -9.47
N ALA A 65 -34.88 27.66 -9.09
CA ALA A 65 -35.38 27.62 -7.72
C ALA A 65 -35.41 26.20 -7.16
N GLY A 66 -34.80 26.01 -5.96
CA GLY A 66 -35.32 25.11 -4.97
C GLY A 66 -34.66 23.77 -4.69
N GLN A 67 -33.34 23.60 -4.92
CA GLN A 67 -32.67 22.44 -4.32
C GLN A 67 -31.76 22.91 -3.19
N GLU A 68 -32.02 22.41 -1.96
CA GLU A 68 -31.10 22.60 -0.83
C GLU A 68 -29.76 21.92 -1.11
N ALA A 69 -28.66 22.66 -0.91
CA ALA A 69 -27.32 22.15 -1.05
C ALA A 69 -27.09 21.03 -0.04
N ARG A 70 -26.80 19.80 -0.49
CA ARG A 70 -26.57 18.64 0.37
C ARG A 70 -25.34 17.84 -0.11
N PRO A 71 -24.67 17.10 0.80
CA PRO A 71 -23.59 16.23 0.41
C PRO A 71 -24.07 15.06 -0.47
N LEU A 72 -23.19 14.59 -1.34
CA LEU A 72 -23.39 13.35 -2.10
C LEU A 72 -23.06 12.16 -1.21
N ARG A 73 -23.90 11.11 -1.22
CA ARG A 73 -23.68 9.86 -0.47
C ARG A 73 -23.06 8.83 -1.40
N VAL A 74 -21.82 8.40 -1.11
CA VAL A 74 -21.07 7.42 -1.91
C VAL A 74 -20.94 6.12 -1.13
N GLY A 75 -21.32 5.01 -1.76
CA GLY A 75 -21.07 3.66 -1.25
C GLY A 75 -19.76 3.11 -1.81
N LEU A 76 -18.72 3.08 -1.01
CA LEU A 76 -17.42 2.52 -1.39
C LEU A 76 -17.43 1.01 -1.12
N VAL A 77 -17.37 0.18 -2.19
CA VAL A 77 -17.46 -1.28 -2.08
C VAL A 77 -16.13 -1.92 -2.45
N CYS A 78 -15.57 -2.71 -1.53
CA CYS A 78 -14.27 -3.37 -1.67
C CYS A 78 -14.33 -4.87 -1.34
N GLY A 79 -13.19 -5.56 -1.47
CA GLY A 79 -13.05 -6.98 -1.19
C GLY A 79 -13.20 -7.86 -2.43
N GLY A 80 -14.08 -8.82 -2.37
CA GLY A 80 -14.38 -9.77 -3.46
C GLY A 80 -13.67 -11.12 -3.34
N PRO A 81 -14.06 -12.09 -4.17
CA PRO A 81 -13.55 -13.47 -4.13
C PRO A 81 -12.19 -13.65 -4.83
N SER A 82 -11.64 -12.58 -5.38
CA SER A 82 -10.36 -12.59 -6.09
C SER A 82 -9.17 -12.69 -5.14
N ALA A 83 -8.07 -13.28 -5.60
CA ALA A 83 -6.76 -13.22 -4.92
C ALA A 83 -6.21 -11.79 -4.81
N GLU A 84 -6.76 -10.83 -5.56
CA GLU A 84 -6.42 -9.40 -5.51
C GLU A 84 -7.15 -8.63 -4.39
N ARG A 85 -7.81 -9.32 -3.46
CA ARG A 85 -8.56 -8.74 -2.33
C ARG A 85 -7.74 -7.74 -1.51
N GLY A 86 -6.45 -8.01 -1.27
CA GLY A 86 -5.55 -7.09 -0.57
C GLY A 86 -5.36 -5.76 -1.30
N ILE A 87 -5.26 -5.80 -2.63
CA ILE A 87 -5.18 -4.60 -3.49
C ILE A 87 -6.49 -3.81 -3.41
N SER A 88 -7.63 -4.51 -3.40
CA SER A 88 -8.95 -3.89 -3.24
C SER A 88 -9.06 -3.13 -1.91
N LEU A 89 -8.61 -3.71 -0.80
CA LEU A 89 -8.60 -3.05 0.51
C LEU A 89 -7.68 -1.82 0.54
N ASN A 90 -6.49 -1.90 -0.06
CA ASN A 90 -5.57 -0.77 -0.14
C ASN A 90 -6.12 0.35 -1.04
N SER A 91 -6.73 0.00 -2.17
CA SER A 91 -7.42 0.96 -3.04
C SER A 91 -8.58 1.64 -2.30
N ALA A 92 -9.40 0.89 -1.57
CA ALA A 92 -10.53 1.44 -0.81
C ALA A 92 -10.05 2.42 0.28
N ARG A 93 -8.97 2.10 1.00
CA ARG A 93 -8.37 2.97 2.00
C ARG A 93 -7.93 4.29 1.37
N SER A 94 -7.16 4.22 0.30
CA SER A 94 -6.66 5.42 -0.39
C SER A 94 -7.80 6.26 -0.98
N VAL A 95 -8.81 5.64 -1.59
CA VAL A 95 -10.01 6.35 -2.07
C VAL A 95 -10.72 7.06 -0.92
N LEU A 96 -10.94 6.39 0.20
CA LEU A 96 -11.58 6.97 1.38
C LEU A 96 -10.82 8.19 1.89
N ASP A 97 -9.49 8.08 2.04
CA ASP A 97 -8.61 9.16 2.54
C ASP A 97 -8.71 10.44 1.69
N HIS A 98 -8.94 10.28 0.38
CA HIS A 98 -8.87 11.41 -0.55
C HIS A 98 -10.22 11.95 -1.02
N ILE A 99 -11.34 11.22 -0.85
CA ILE A 99 -12.64 11.73 -1.30
C ILE A 99 -13.55 12.18 -0.16
N GLN A 100 -13.39 11.63 1.05
CA GLN A 100 -14.24 11.95 2.19
C GLN A 100 -14.15 13.43 2.58
N GLY A 101 -15.28 14.06 2.89
CA GLY A 101 -15.36 15.45 3.29
C GLY A 101 -16.79 15.87 3.67
N GLU A 102 -16.97 17.12 4.04
CA GLU A 102 -18.27 17.67 4.42
C GLU A 102 -19.27 17.69 3.25
N ASP A 103 -18.76 17.72 2.02
CA ASP A 103 -19.55 17.74 0.79
C ASP A 103 -19.75 16.32 0.20
N LEU A 104 -19.03 15.31 0.69
CA LEU A 104 -19.08 13.95 0.16
C LEU A 104 -18.99 12.93 1.31
N LEU A 105 -20.12 12.24 1.59
CA LEU A 105 -20.22 11.27 2.67
C LEU A 105 -19.98 9.88 2.13
N VAL A 106 -18.96 9.19 2.65
CA VAL A 106 -18.57 7.85 2.23
C VAL A 106 -19.03 6.81 3.25
N SER A 107 -19.81 5.83 2.78
CA SER A 107 -20.14 4.61 3.54
C SER A 107 -19.35 3.45 2.97
N CYS A 108 -18.68 2.68 3.83
CA CYS A 108 -17.81 1.59 3.42
C CYS A 108 -18.52 0.26 3.50
N TYR A 109 -18.37 -0.57 2.46
CA TYR A 109 -18.94 -1.91 2.36
C TYR A 109 -17.87 -2.89 1.89
N TYR A 110 -17.97 -4.11 2.38
CA TYR A 110 -17.05 -5.18 2.06
C TYR A 110 -17.79 -6.42 1.58
N ILE A 111 -17.25 -7.09 0.57
CA ILE A 111 -17.70 -8.39 0.09
C ILE A 111 -16.58 -9.38 0.34
N ASP A 112 -16.87 -10.48 1.03
CA ASP A 112 -15.88 -11.51 1.36
C ASP A 112 -15.65 -12.50 0.22
N CYS A 113 -14.73 -13.45 0.43
CA CYS A 113 -14.44 -14.51 -0.54
C CYS A 113 -15.62 -15.48 -0.75
N GLY A 114 -16.55 -15.58 0.21
CA GLY A 114 -17.78 -16.37 0.17
C GLY A 114 -18.95 -15.61 -0.47
N MET A 115 -18.74 -14.38 -0.94
CA MET A 115 -19.79 -13.52 -1.48
C MET A 115 -20.80 -13.02 -0.44
N ASN A 116 -20.45 -13.00 0.84
CA ASN A 116 -21.24 -12.33 1.87
C ASN A 116 -20.90 -10.84 1.89
N ALA A 117 -21.90 -9.99 2.09
CA ALA A 117 -21.74 -8.54 2.09
C ALA A 117 -21.85 -7.98 3.51
N TYR A 118 -21.05 -6.97 3.81
CA TYR A 118 -20.95 -6.34 5.12
C TYR A 118 -20.92 -4.82 5.03
N GLY A 119 -21.62 -4.13 5.93
CA GLY A 119 -21.39 -2.71 6.23
C GLY A 119 -20.27 -2.59 7.25
N ILE A 120 -19.23 -1.85 6.91
CA ILE A 120 -18.01 -1.70 7.73
C ILE A 120 -17.78 -0.24 8.12
N SER A 121 -17.11 -0.04 9.26
CA SER A 121 -16.66 1.31 9.64
C SER A 121 -15.42 1.71 8.84
N PRO A 122 -15.19 3.02 8.59
CA PRO A 122 -13.94 3.50 8.00
C PRO A 122 -12.69 2.98 8.71
N ALA A 123 -12.72 2.89 10.05
CA ALA A 123 -11.59 2.40 10.84
C ALA A 123 -11.18 0.95 10.52
N GLN A 124 -12.12 0.09 10.08
CA GLN A 124 -11.82 -1.29 9.73
C GLN A 124 -10.95 -1.40 8.46
N LEU A 125 -11.03 -0.44 7.54
CA LEU A 125 -10.16 -0.39 6.35
C LEU A 125 -8.67 -0.20 6.69
N TYR A 126 -8.36 0.29 7.90
CA TYR A 126 -6.96 0.46 8.35
C TYR A 126 -6.40 -0.79 9.03
N SER A 127 -6.99 -1.95 8.80
CA SER A 127 -6.39 -3.24 9.17
C SER A 127 -5.09 -3.46 8.42
N ASN A 128 -4.08 -4.04 9.09
CA ASN A 128 -2.74 -4.16 8.52
C ASN A 128 -2.68 -5.22 7.42
N THR A 129 -3.46 -6.28 7.54
CA THR A 129 -3.46 -7.42 6.61
C THR A 129 -4.88 -7.82 6.25
N PRO A 130 -5.09 -8.56 5.15
CA PRO A 130 -6.39 -9.16 4.86
C PRO A 130 -6.89 -10.10 5.97
N SER A 131 -6.01 -10.85 6.61
CA SER A 131 -6.36 -11.73 7.74
C SER A 131 -6.80 -10.95 8.98
N ASP A 132 -6.11 -9.84 9.30
CA ASP A 132 -6.51 -8.91 10.36
C ASP A 132 -7.88 -8.28 10.07
N PHE A 133 -8.13 -7.95 8.82
CA PHE A 133 -9.41 -7.42 8.38
C PHE A 133 -10.53 -8.46 8.57
N ASP A 134 -10.33 -9.70 8.13
CA ASP A 134 -11.33 -10.79 8.26
C ASP A 134 -11.65 -11.09 9.72
N PHE A 135 -10.64 -11.09 10.58
CA PHE A 135 -10.85 -11.29 12.02
C PHE A 135 -11.72 -10.19 12.64
N LYS A 136 -11.45 -8.92 12.29
CA LYS A 136 -12.22 -7.78 12.78
C LYS A 136 -13.62 -7.70 12.18
N LEU A 137 -13.81 -8.27 10.99
CA LEU A 137 -15.09 -8.29 10.28
C LEU A 137 -16.17 -8.99 11.12
N GLU A 138 -15.86 -10.17 11.67
CA GLU A 138 -16.81 -10.98 12.44
C GLU A 138 -17.34 -10.28 13.71
N SER A 139 -16.55 -9.40 14.31
CA SER A 139 -16.91 -8.77 15.60
C SER A 139 -17.51 -7.37 15.47
N LEU A 140 -17.28 -6.65 14.36
CA LEU A 140 -17.57 -5.22 14.24
C LEU A 140 -18.42 -4.83 13.03
N ALA A 141 -18.62 -5.74 12.07
CA ALA A 141 -19.33 -5.44 10.83
C ALA A 141 -20.83 -5.79 10.92
N GLN A 142 -21.63 -5.08 10.15
CA GLN A 142 -23.05 -5.41 9.94
C GLN A 142 -23.15 -6.35 8.74
N GLU A 143 -23.45 -7.63 8.97
CA GLU A 143 -23.66 -8.61 7.91
C GLU A 143 -25.05 -8.44 7.27
N PHE A 144 -25.10 -8.57 5.93
CA PHE A 144 -26.35 -8.67 5.17
C PHE A 144 -26.65 -10.14 4.84
N ARG A 145 -27.90 -10.55 4.99
CA ARG A 145 -28.34 -11.95 4.78
C ARG A 145 -28.17 -12.45 3.35
N SER A 146 -28.09 -11.54 2.39
CA SER A 146 -27.91 -11.83 0.97
C SER A 146 -27.45 -10.61 0.18
N LEU A 147 -26.91 -10.82 -1.02
CA LEU A 147 -26.59 -9.73 -1.95
C LEU A 147 -27.84 -8.94 -2.38
N SER A 148 -29.03 -9.52 -2.32
CA SER A 148 -30.29 -8.79 -2.59
C SER A 148 -30.60 -7.80 -1.48
N GLU A 149 -30.51 -8.20 -0.20
CA GLU A 149 -30.68 -7.29 0.95
C GLU A 149 -29.61 -6.18 0.95
N PHE A 150 -28.39 -6.54 0.57
CA PHE A 150 -27.32 -5.56 0.39
C PHE A 150 -27.64 -4.53 -0.71
N ALA A 151 -28.15 -4.98 -1.87
CA ALA A 151 -28.56 -4.08 -2.94
C ALA A 151 -29.74 -3.18 -2.53
N ASP A 152 -30.74 -3.72 -1.81
CA ASP A 152 -31.84 -2.93 -1.25
C ASP A 152 -31.31 -1.85 -0.27
N HIS A 153 -30.34 -2.23 0.58
CA HIS A 153 -29.69 -1.30 1.49
C HIS A 153 -28.94 -0.19 0.75
N LEU A 154 -28.16 -0.53 -0.28
CA LEU A 154 -27.46 0.46 -1.11
C LEU A 154 -28.44 1.43 -1.78
N SER A 155 -29.53 0.91 -2.38
CA SER A 155 -30.56 1.72 -3.03
C SER A 155 -31.18 2.77 -2.10
N ALA A 156 -31.34 2.43 -0.80
CA ALA A 156 -31.92 3.32 0.20
C ALA A 156 -30.91 4.35 0.76
N ASN A 157 -29.65 3.98 0.91
CA ASN A 157 -28.70 4.71 1.74
C ASN A 157 -27.64 5.50 0.97
N VAL A 158 -27.38 5.16 -0.30
CA VAL A 158 -26.35 5.84 -1.11
C VAL A 158 -26.95 6.46 -2.37
N ASP A 159 -26.32 7.49 -2.92
CA ASP A 159 -26.70 8.09 -4.19
C ASP A 159 -25.97 7.39 -5.35
N ILE A 160 -24.71 6.99 -5.15
CA ILE A 160 -23.87 6.32 -6.13
C ILE A 160 -22.94 5.34 -5.46
N VAL A 161 -22.66 4.20 -6.11
CA VAL A 161 -21.69 3.20 -5.65
C VAL A 161 -20.37 3.38 -6.38
N PHE A 162 -19.26 3.35 -5.64
CA PHE A 162 -17.91 3.30 -6.17
C PHE A 162 -17.28 1.93 -5.87
N PRO A 163 -17.36 0.98 -6.81
CA PRO A 163 -16.73 -0.32 -6.63
C PRO A 163 -15.22 -0.22 -6.88
N VAL A 164 -14.43 -0.77 -5.95
CA VAL A 164 -12.97 -0.91 -6.05
C VAL A 164 -12.56 -2.38 -5.84
N ILE A 165 -13.40 -3.30 -6.31
CA ILE A 165 -13.15 -4.74 -6.26
C ILE A 165 -12.32 -5.12 -7.49
N HIS A 166 -11.09 -5.60 -7.26
CA HIS A 166 -10.19 -6.03 -8.34
C HIS A 166 -10.42 -7.49 -8.72
N GLY A 167 -10.31 -7.80 -10.02
CA GLY A 167 -10.45 -9.14 -10.55
C GLY A 167 -11.89 -9.65 -10.55
N LYS A 168 -12.06 -10.93 -10.20
CA LYS A 168 -13.37 -11.62 -10.22
C LYS A 168 -14.41 -10.89 -9.38
N PHE A 169 -15.63 -10.79 -9.86
CA PHE A 169 -16.79 -10.05 -9.36
C PHE A 169 -16.69 -8.53 -9.54
N GLY A 170 -15.50 -7.95 -9.52
CA GLY A 170 -15.30 -6.51 -9.69
C GLY A 170 -15.14 -6.08 -11.15
N GLU A 171 -14.32 -6.81 -11.91
CA GLU A 171 -13.97 -6.46 -13.29
C GLU A 171 -14.61 -7.37 -14.34
N ASP A 172 -15.17 -8.51 -13.93
CA ASP A 172 -15.89 -9.46 -14.81
C ASP A 172 -17.38 -9.12 -15.01
N GLY A 173 -17.84 -7.98 -14.50
CA GLY A 173 -19.23 -7.51 -14.62
C GLY A 173 -20.16 -7.99 -13.50
N GLY A 174 -19.67 -8.71 -12.49
CA GLY A 174 -20.50 -9.28 -11.42
C GLY A 174 -21.16 -8.25 -10.54
N ILE A 175 -20.40 -7.33 -9.94
CA ILE A 175 -20.95 -6.25 -9.11
C ILE A 175 -21.79 -5.28 -9.96
N GLN A 176 -21.37 -4.99 -11.19
CA GLN A 176 -22.08 -4.09 -12.08
C GLN A 176 -23.48 -4.64 -12.42
N GLU A 177 -23.58 -5.94 -12.71
CA GLU A 177 -24.87 -6.60 -12.98
C GLU A 177 -25.80 -6.57 -11.75
N LEU A 178 -25.25 -6.74 -10.54
CA LEU A 178 -26.02 -6.58 -9.29
C LEU A 178 -26.59 -5.17 -9.18
N LEU A 179 -25.78 -4.15 -9.45
CA LEU A 179 -26.18 -2.75 -9.36
C LEU A 179 -27.18 -2.37 -10.48
N GLU A 180 -26.96 -2.81 -11.71
CA GLU A 180 -27.84 -2.60 -12.87
C GLU A 180 -29.23 -3.19 -12.64
N LYS A 181 -29.31 -4.44 -12.16
CA LYS A 181 -30.60 -5.10 -11.84
C LYS A 181 -31.42 -4.36 -10.80
N ASN A 182 -30.77 -3.63 -9.91
CA ASN A 182 -31.43 -2.86 -8.85
C ASN A 182 -31.51 -1.36 -9.16
N ASN A 183 -31.16 -0.93 -10.38
CA ASN A 183 -31.13 0.46 -10.83
C ASN A 183 -30.30 1.38 -9.92
N ILE A 184 -29.21 0.88 -9.35
CA ILE A 184 -28.30 1.63 -8.48
C ILE A 184 -27.22 2.26 -9.35
N PRO A 185 -27.05 3.60 -9.34
CA PRO A 185 -25.97 4.27 -10.05
C PRO A 185 -24.60 3.85 -9.53
N PHE A 186 -23.60 3.74 -10.42
CA PHE A 186 -22.25 3.34 -10.05
C PHE A 186 -21.19 3.98 -10.93
N VAL A 187 -19.97 4.04 -10.40
CA VAL A 187 -18.74 4.45 -11.10
C VAL A 187 -18.17 3.25 -11.85
N GLY A 188 -17.79 3.45 -13.12
CA GLY A 188 -17.11 2.45 -13.94
C GLY A 188 -17.95 1.93 -15.09
N THR A 189 -17.39 0.92 -15.77
CA THR A 189 -17.90 0.31 -17.00
C THR A 189 -19.09 -0.62 -16.72
N PRO A 190 -20.14 -0.64 -17.57
CA PRO A 190 -21.30 -1.55 -17.42
C PRO A 190 -20.94 -3.04 -17.53
N SER A 191 -21.82 -3.92 -17.05
CA SER A 191 -21.53 -5.33 -16.85
C SER A 191 -21.19 -6.11 -18.13
N ASN A 192 -21.88 -5.83 -19.25
CA ASN A 192 -21.61 -6.53 -20.52
C ASN A 192 -20.27 -6.14 -21.14
N GLU A 193 -19.92 -4.88 -21.07
CA GLU A 193 -18.66 -4.32 -21.54
C GLU A 193 -17.50 -4.83 -20.67
N CYS A 194 -17.71 -4.94 -19.36
CA CYS A 194 -16.75 -5.57 -18.43
C CYS A 194 -16.42 -7.01 -18.84
N ARG A 195 -17.43 -7.85 -19.10
CA ARG A 195 -17.23 -9.25 -19.52
C ARG A 195 -16.46 -9.37 -20.82
N ARG A 196 -16.66 -8.44 -21.78
CA ARG A 196 -15.94 -8.43 -23.04
C ARG A 196 -14.47 -8.04 -22.89
N ALA A 197 -14.21 -7.04 -22.07
CA ALA A 197 -12.87 -6.46 -21.94
C ALA A 197 -11.96 -7.25 -20.98
N PHE A 198 -12.52 -7.90 -19.97
CA PHE A 198 -11.74 -8.55 -18.89
C PHE A 198 -11.10 -9.89 -19.32
N ASP A 199 -11.73 -10.67 -20.19
CA ASP A 199 -11.17 -11.93 -20.70
C ASP A 199 -10.11 -11.62 -21.77
N LYS A 200 -8.83 -11.85 -21.42
CA LYS A 200 -7.66 -11.50 -22.27
C LYS A 200 -7.70 -12.14 -23.65
N HIS A 201 -8.19 -13.38 -23.75
CA HIS A 201 -8.29 -14.06 -25.04
C HIS A 201 -9.38 -13.44 -25.92
N ASN A 202 -10.57 -13.21 -25.37
CA ASN A 202 -11.66 -12.56 -26.09
C ASN A 202 -11.30 -11.14 -26.49
N ALA A 203 -10.68 -10.37 -25.59
CA ALA A 203 -10.18 -9.03 -25.89
C ALA A 203 -9.15 -9.05 -27.02
N SER A 204 -8.20 -9.99 -27.03
CA SER A 204 -7.21 -10.13 -28.08
C SER A 204 -7.85 -10.42 -29.45
N LEU A 205 -8.87 -11.28 -29.50
CA LEU A 205 -9.61 -11.56 -30.74
C LEU A 205 -10.38 -10.32 -31.25
N GLU A 206 -11.00 -9.56 -30.35
CA GLU A 206 -11.67 -8.31 -30.73
C GLU A 206 -10.68 -7.26 -31.23
N LEU A 207 -9.52 -7.12 -30.59
CA LEU A 207 -8.43 -6.24 -31.01
C LEU A 207 -7.99 -6.60 -32.47
N GLU A 208 -7.75 -7.88 -32.73
CA GLU A 208 -7.35 -8.32 -34.04
C GLU A 208 -8.42 -8.04 -35.11
N ALA A 209 -9.70 -8.28 -34.79
CA ALA A 209 -10.84 -7.98 -35.68
C ALA A 209 -10.96 -6.48 -35.99
N GLN A 210 -10.52 -5.59 -35.08
CA GLN A 210 -10.45 -4.15 -35.28
C GLN A 210 -9.17 -3.68 -35.99
N GLY A 211 -8.32 -4.61 -36.43
CA GLY A 211 -7.09 -4.31 -37.15
C GLY A 211 -5.90 -3.90 -36.29
N PHE A 212 -5.93 -4.14 -34.99
CA PHE A 212 -4.75 -3.97 -34.12
C PHE A 212 -3.76 -5.14 -34.30
N LEU A 213 -2.49 -4.86 -34.04
CA LEU A 213 -1.51 -5.89 -33.82
C LEU A 213 -1.71 -6.49 -32.43
N THR A 214 -1.68 -7.82 -32.33
CA THR A 214 -1.85 -8.57 -31.08
C THR A 214 -0.72 -9.56 -30.87
N VAL A 215 -0.49 -9.95 -29.60
CA VAL A 215 0.44 -11.03 -29.29
C VAL A 215 -0.17 -12.37 -29.73
N PRO A 216 0.51 -13.17 -30.55
CA PRO A 216 0.02 -14.49 -30.91
C PRO A 216 -0.20 -15.34 -29.67
N ASN A 217 -1.38 -15.97 -29.56
CA ASN A 217 -1.76 -16.71 -28.39
C ASN A 217 -2.51 -18.01 -28.69
N PHE A 218 -2.50 -18.95 -27.75
CA PHE A 218 -3.21 -20.22 -27.79
C PHE A 218 -4.05 -20.39 -26.51
N LEU A 219 -5.35 -20.68 -26.69
CA LEU A 219 -6.27 -20.88 -25.55
C LEU A 219 -6.25 -22.34 -25.11
N VAL A 220 -6.09 -22.56 -23.81
CA VAL A 220 -6.29 -23.86 -23.14
C VAL A 220 -7.49 -23.71 -22.21
N GLU A 221 -8.51 -24.54 -22.40
CA GLU A 221 -9.66 -24.65 -21.51
C GLU A 221 -9.54 -25.94 -20.70
N LYS A 222 -10.14 -25.95 -19.50
CA LYS A 222 -10.18 -27.09 -18.60
C LYS A 222 -10.67 -28.35 -19.34
N ASP A 223 -9.96 -29.44 -19.19
CA ASP A 223 -10.26 -30.76 -19.82
C ASP A 223 -10.29 -30.80 -21.36
N LYS A 224 -9.79 -29.75 -22.04
CA LYS A 224 -9.80 -29.65 -23.51
C LYS A 224 -8.41 -29.43 -24.11
N LEU A 225 -7.33 -29.62 -23.37
CA LEU A 225 -5.99 -29.43 -23.89
C LEU A 225 -5.64 -30.50 -24.92
N ASP A 226 -5.36 -30.09 -26.17
CA ASP A 226 -4.86 -30.92 -27.27
C ASP A 226 -3.37 -30.56 -27.50
N LYS A 227 -2.48 -31.38 -26.96
CA LYS A 227 -1.02 -31.17 -27.09
C LYS A 227 -0.54 -31.13 -28.53
N SER A 228 -1.19 -31.87 -29.45
CA SER A 228 -0.82 -31.86 -30.86
C SER A 228 -1.13 -30.52 -31.53
N LYS A 229 -2.26 -29.90 -31.18
CA LYS A 229 -2.59 -28.56 -31.65
C LYS A 229 -1.67 -27.48 -31.04
N LEU A 230 -1.27 -27.65 -29.80
CA LEU A 230 -0.29 -26.74 -29.17
C LEU A 230 1.06 -26.84 -29.87
N GLU A 231 1.57 -28.04 -30.17
CA GLU A 231 2.80 -28.20 -30.96
C GLU A 231 2.70 -27.61 -32.38
N GLU A 232 1.52 -27.71 -33.00
CA GLU A 232 1.27 -27.08 -34.31
C GLU A 232 1.27 -25.57 -34.20
N TRP A 233 0.65 -25.01 -33.15
CA TRP A 233 0.68 -23.55 -32.88
C TRP A 233 2.11 -23.04 -32.68
N PHE A 234 2.96 -23.76 -31.94
CA PHE A 234 4.38 -23.40 -31.81
C PHE A 234 5.07 -23.27 -33.15
N ARG A 235 4.77 -24.18 -34.10
CA ARG A 235 5.30 -24.11 -35.47
C ARG A 235 4.76 -22.91 -36.27
N THR A 236 3.47 -22.59 -36.11
CA THR A 236 2.87 -21.46 -36.84
C THR A 236 3.44 -20.10 -36.38
N VAL A 237 3.85 -19.98 -35.13
CA VAL A 237 4.47 -18.75 -34.58
C VAL A 237 6.01 -18.79 -34.63
N ASN A 238 6.59 -19.70 -35.39
CA ASN A 238 8.04 -19.91 -35.57
C ASN A 238 8.82 -20.15 -34.27
N LEU A 239 8.19 -20.76 -33.27
CA LEU A 239 8.83 -21.20 -32.03
C LEU A 239 9.24 -22.66 -32.09
N ASN A 240 10.39 -22.99 -31.50
CA ASN A 240 10.80 -24.39 -31.35
C ASN A 240 9.92 -25.05 -30.29
N LYS A 241 9.34 -26.20 -30.61
CA LYS A 241 8.44 -26.93 -29.71
C LYS A 241 9.09 -27.52 -28.45
N GLU A 242 10.44 -27.60 -28.42
CA GLU A 242 11.18 -28.19 -27.31
C GLU A 242 11.70 -27.13 -26.34
N ASN A 243 12.03 -25.92 -26.82
CA ASN A 243 12.64 -24.84 -26.02
C ASN A 243 12.15 -23.43 -26.38
N GLY A 244 11.14 -23.29 -27.24
CA GLY A 244 10.53 -21.99 -27.53
C GLY A 244 9.94 -21.35 -26.29
N LYS A 245 10.27 -20.08 -26.04
CA LYS A 245 9.89 -19.37 -24.82
C LYS A 245 8.50 -18.77 -24.94
N VAL A 246 7.64 -19.05 -23.98
CA VAL A 246 6.25 -18.57 -23.94
C VAL A 246 5.87 -18.10 -22.54
N VAL A 247 4.84 -17.28 -22.44
CA VAL A 247 4.18 -16.90 -21.18
C VAL A 247 2.87 -17.67 -21.06
N VAL A 248 2.67 -18.32 -19.93
CA VAL A 248 1.43 -19.02 -19.58
C VAL A 248 0.73 -18.21 -18.50
N LYS A 249 -0.51 -17.79 -18.73
CA LYS A 249 -1.26 -16.94 -17.79
C LYS A 249 -2.77 -17.21 -17.83
N PRO A 250 -3.50 -16.98 -16.71
CA PRO A 250 -4.97 -17.04 -16.68
C PRO A 250 -5.57 -15.99 -17.61
N THR A 251 -6.73 -16.26 -18.22
CA THR A 251 -7.43 -15.28 -19.06
C THR A 251 -8.12 -14.19 -18.24
N ARG A 252 -8.52 -14.49 -16.99
CA ARG A 252 -9.36 -13.64 -16.13
C ARG A 252 -8.75 -13.39 -14.73
N ALA A 253 -7.44 -13.21 -14.65
CA ALA A 253 -6.74 -12.80 -13.43
C ALA A 253 -5.84 -11.59 -13.71
N GLY A 254 -5.67 -10.75 -12.71
CA GLY A 254 -4.80 -9.57 -12.74
C GLY A 254 -3.54 -9.72 -11.90
N SER A 255 -2.81 -8.62 -11.72
CA SER A 255 -1.64 -8.50 -10.80
C SER A 255 -0.56 -9.57 -10.99
N SER A 256 -0.43 -10.12 -12.18
CA SER A 256 0.49 -11.22 -12.53
C SER A 256 0.30 -12.51 -11.71
N ILE A 257 -0.88 -12.72 -11.12
CA ILE A 257 -1.20 -13.95 -10.41
C ILE A 257 -1.35 -15.09 -11.43
N GLY A 258 -0.62 -16.20 -11.22
CA GLY A 258 -0.61 -17.35 -12.11
C GLY A 258 0.13 -17.12 -13.43
N VAL A 259 0.92 -16.03 -13.58
CA VAL A 259 1.76 -15.77 -14.75
C VAL A 259 3.11 -16.46 -14.58
N VAL A 260 3.44 -17.34 -15.51
CA VAL A 260 4.70 -18.11 -15.51
C VAL A 260 5.31 -18.19 -16.91
N VAL A 261 6.64 -18.26 -16.97
CA VAL A 261 7.36 -18.53 -18.24
C VAL A 261 7.52 -20.03 -18.42
N ALA A 262 7.38 -20.51 -19.66
CA ALA A 262 7.57 -21.92 -20.00
C ALA A 262 8.47 -22.05 -21.24
N TYR A 263 9.21 -23.14 -21.30
CA TYR A 263 10.09 -23.48 -22.41
C TYR A 263 9.59 -24.74 -23.12
N GLY A 264 9.13 -24.54 -24.36
CA GLY A 264 8.57 -25.60 -25.21
C GLY A 264 7.12 -25.96 -24.88
N ALA A 265 6.50 -26.73 -25.79
CA ALA A 265 5.08 -27.04 -25.76
C ALA A 265 4.69 -27.94 -24.54
N ASN A 266 5.57 -28.85 -24.13
CA ASN A 266 5.27 -29.78 -23.06
C ASN A 266 5.23 -29.05 -21.70
N GLU A 267 6.23 -28.21 -21.39
CA GLU A 267 6.26 -27.44 -20.16
C GLU A 267 5.11 -26.41 -20.12
N ALA A 268 4.79 -25.78 -21.27
CA ALA A 268 3.67 -24.86 -21.36
C ALA A 268 2.33 -25.55 -21.05
N ALA A 269 2.14 -26.76 -21.56
CA ALA A 269 0.97 -27.60 -21.28
C ALA A 269 0.87 -27.96 -19.77
N GLU A 270 1.98 -28.42 -19.18
CA GLU A 270 2.04 -28.81 -17.77
C GLU A 270 1.75 -27.63 -16.84
N LYS A 271 2.33 -26.46 -17.12
CA LYS A 271 2.07 -25.24 -16.35
C LYS A 271 0.62 -24.75 -16.50
N ALA A 272 0.04 -24.84 -17.70
CA ALA A 272 -1.37 -24.48 -17.91
C ALA A 272 -2.32 -25.42 -17.13
N GLU A 273 -2.07 -26.73 -17.16
CA GLU A 273 -2.83 -27.71 -16.37
C GLU A 273 -2.65 -27.47 -14.85
N GLY A 274 -1.45 -27.08 -14.41
CA GLY A 274 -1.15 -26.72 -13.01
C GLY A 274 -1.96 -25.54 -12.51
N ILE A 275 -2.00 -24.43 -13.26
CA ILE A 275 -2.78 -23.23 -12.93
C ILE A 275 -4.29 -23.54 -12.85
N ILE A 276 -4.79 -24.39 -13.75
CA ILE A 276 -6.20 -24.86 -13.73
C ILE A 276 -6.45 -25.73 -12.48
N ALA A 277 -5.52 -26.62 -12.13
CA ALA A 277 -5.65 -27.47 -10.96
C ALA A 277 -5.62 -26.68 -9.63
N GLU A 278 -4.88 -25.59 -9.57
CA GLU A 278 -4.86 -24.66 -8.44
C GLU A 278 -6.17 -23.85 -8.31
N GLY A 279 -7.03 -23.91 -9.34
CA GLY A 279 -8.33 -23.22 -9.32
C GLY A 279 -8.25 -21.71 -9.53
N ILE A 280 -7.15 -21.19 -10.05
CA ILE A 280 -6.98 -19.76 -10.34
C ILE A 280 -7.91 -19.32 -11.46
N ASP A 281 -7.95 -20.07 -12.58
CA ASP A 281 -8.89 -19.87 -13.69
C ASP A 281 -9.15 -21.21 -14.40
N ASP A 282 -10.28 -21.36 -15.11
CA ASP A 282 -10.61 -22.52 -15.94
C ASP A 282 -10.17 -22.36 -17.39
N LYS A 283 -9.61 -21.20 -17.75
CA LYS A 283 -9.09 -20.84 -19.06
C LYS A 283 -7.71 -20.21 -18.94
N ILE A 284 -6.77 -20.75 -19.69
CA ILE A 284 -5.38 -20.29 -19.70
C ILE A 284 -5.03 -19.86 -21.12
N ILE A 285 -4.29 -18.78 -21.24
CA ILE A 285 -3.72 -18.30 -22.50
C ILE A 285 -2.21 -18.53 -22.48
N ILE A 286 -1.69 -19.13 -23.59
CA ILE A 286 -0.26 -19.29 -23.84
C ILE A 286 0.13 -18.27 -24.90
N GLU A 287 1.03 -17.34 -24.60
CA GLU A 287 1.46 -16.26 -25.47
C GLU A 287 2.94 -16.36 -25.82
N VAL A 288 3.32 -15.86 -26.98
CA VAL A 288 4.72 -15.70 -27.35
C VAL A 288 5.40 -14.75 -26.35
N PHE A 289 6.55 -15.13 -25.80
CA PHE A 289 7.32 -14.26 -24.92
C PHE A 289 7.93 -13.11 -25.74
N LEU A 290 7.68 -11.87 -25.33
CA LEU A 290 8.16 -10.67 -26.02
C LEU A 290 9.56 -10.32 -25.52
N GLU A 291 10.58 -10.51 -26.35
CA GLU A 291 11.98 -10.19 -26.04
C GLU A 291 12.36 -8.80 -26.56
N GLY A 292 13.14 -8.06 -25.77
CA GLY A 292 13.69 -6.75 -26.17
C GLY A 292 12.65 -5.63 -26.27
N GLY A 293 11.43 -5.85 -25.75
CA GLY A 293 10.39 -4.83 -25.66
C GLY A 293 10.40 -4.11 -24.30
N CYS A 294 9.71 -2.98 -24.25
CA CYS A 294 9.44 -2.20 -23.04
C CYS A 294 7.93 -2.24 -22.73
N GLU A 295 7.58 -2.58 -21.49
CA GLU A 295 6.19 -2.56 -21.05
C GLU A 295 5.74 -1.11 -20.82
N PHE A 296 4.49 -0.79 -21.19
CA PHE A 296 3.87 0.49 -20.85
C PHE A 296 2.49 0.30 -20.25
N THR A 297 2.07 1.32 -19.48
CA THR A 297 0.72 1.42 -18.94
C THR A 297 0.16 2.82 -19.21
N ALA A 298 -1.11 2.92 -19.59
CA ALA A 298 -1.76 4.18 -19.88
C ALA A 298 -3.12 4.28 -19.19
N ILE A 299 -3.31 5.36 -18.46
CA ILE A 299 -4.60 5.72 -17.85
C ILE A 299 -5.39 6.54 -18.85
N VAL A 300 -6.66 6.21 -18.99
CA VAL A 300 -7.65 6.95 -19.77
C VAL A 300 -8.81 7.34 -18.86
N ILE A 301 -9.27 8.58 -18.96
CA ILE A 301 -10.44 9.09 -18.27
C ILE A 301 -11.47 9.58 -19.29
N ASP A 302 -12.75 9.30 -19.05
CA ASP A 302 -13.84 9.83 -19.85
C ASP A 302 -14.26 11.20 -19.27
N VAL A 303 -14.24 12.21 -20.11
CA VAL A 303 -14.65 13.58 -19.77
C VAL A 303 -15.82 14.04 -20.64
N GLY A 304 -16.45 13.13 -21.36
CA GLY A 304 -17.56 13.36 -22.26
C GLY A 304 -18.88 13.61 -21.55
N THR A 305 -19.95 13.30 -22.27
CA THR A 305 -21.32 13.38 -21.76
C THR A 305 -21.99 12.01 -21.88
N THR A 306 -23.17 11.85 -21.30
CA THR A 306 -23.96 10.61 -21.31
C THR A 306 -24.01 9.94 -22.70
N ASN A 307 -24.19 10.73 -23.76
CA ASN A 307 -24.39 10.24 -25.12
C ASN A 307 -23.12 10.31 -25.99
N ASN A 308 -22.04 10.90 -25.51
CA ASN A 308 -20.82 11.12 -26.30
C ASN A 308 -19.60 10.98 -25.40
N SER A 309 -19.05 9.77 -25.33
CA SER A 309 -17.80 9.48 -24.62
C SER A 309 -16.63 10.24 -25.25
N GLN A 310 -15.87 10.95 -24.44
CA GLN A 310 -14.67 11.67 -24.86
C GLN A 310 -13.48 11.19 -23.99
N PRO A 311 -12.89 10.01 -24.31
CA PRO A 311 -11.76 9.51 -23.58
C PRO A 311 -10.51 10.37 -23.85
N ILE A 312 -9.86 10.80 -22.78
CA ILE A 312 -8.57 11.48 -22.81
C ILE A 312 -7.55 10.60 -22.12
N VAL A 313 -6.52 10.22 -22.86
CA VAL A 313 -5.42 9.40 -22.37
C VAL A 313 -4.39 10.32 -21.72
N LEU A 314 -4.03 10.03 -20.48
CA LEU A 314 -3.01 10.77 -19.76
C LEU A 314 -1.62 10.50 -20.33
N LEU A 315 -0.56 10.94 -19.63
CA LEU A 315 0.80 10.60 -20.05
C LEU A 315 1.09 9.15 -19.71
N PRO A 316 1.34 8.26 -20.71
CA PRO A 316 1.67 6.88 -20.42
C PRO A 316 2.93 6.75 -19.58
N THR A 317 3.09 5.63 -18.91
CA THR A 317 4.28 5.28 -18.12
C THR A 317 4.97 4.09 -18.74
N GLU A 318 6.26 4.19 -18.99
CA GLU A 318 7.15 3.07 -19.32
C GLU A 318 7.54 2.35 -18.02
N VAL A 319 7.55 1.02 -18.07
CA VAL A 319 7.99 0.14 -16.98
C VAL A 319 9.32 -0.49 -17.39
N GLU A 320 10.42 -0.07 -16.78
CA GLU A 320 11.75 -0.62 -17.00
C GLU A 320 12.09 -1.64 -15.91
N LEU A 321 12.44 -2.87 -16.31
CA LEU A 321 12.93 -3.89 -15.39
C LEU A 321 14.46 -3.78 -15.28
N LEU A 322 14.94 -3.48 -14.07
CA LEU A 322 16.37 -3.30 -13.79
C LEU A 322 17.00 -4.67 -13.48
N SER A 323 18.11 -4.98 -14.17
CA SER A 323 18.88 -6.20 -13.94
C SER A 323 19.76 -6.02 -12.69
N SER A 324 19.63 -6.93 -11.70
CA SER A 324 20.57 -6.95 -10.58
C SER A 324 21.92 -7.50 -11.05
N SER A 325 22.98 -6.69 -10.89
CA SER A 325 24.36 -7.00 -11.31
C SER A 325 25.02 -8.19 -10.59
N ASN A 326 24.35 -8.82 -9.62
CA ASN A 326 24.90 -9.83 -8.72
C ASN A 326 24.24 -11.22 -8.77
N SER A 327 23.27 -11.48 -9.66
CA SER A 327 22.67 -12.83 -9.76
C SER A 327 23.33 -13.62 -10.89
N GLU A 328 24.07 -14.68 -10.53
CA GLU A 328 24.57 -15.70 -11.47
C GLU A 328 23.44 -16.55 -12.10
N ILE A 329 22.21 -16.35 -11.67
CA ILE A 329 21.01 -17.01 -12.21
C ILE A 329 20.24 -15.96 -13.00
N GLN A 330 20.26 -16.09 -14.32
CA GLN A 330 19.35 -15.39 -15.23
C GLN A 330 17.94 -15.94 -14.99
N GLU A 331 17.24 -15.44 -13.93
CA GLU A 331 15.80 -15.67 -13.83
C GLU A 331 15.11 -14.88 -14.93
N ASP A 332 14.19 -15.52 -15.63
CA ASP A 332 13.33 -14.88 -16.62
C ASP A 332 12.60 -13.70 -15.97
N THR A 333 12.93 -12.51 -16.46
CA THR A 333 12.52 -11.27 -15.82
C THR A 333 11.11 -10.93 -16.27
N ILE A 334 10.11 -11.22 -15.45
CA ILE A 334 8.73 -10.75 -15.63
C ILE A 334 8.36 -9.72 -14.56
N PHE A 335 7.48 -8.78 -14.94
CA PHE A 335 6.89 -7.82 -14.02
C PHE A 335 5.83 -8.51 -13.15
N ASN A 336 6.30 -9.30 -12.17
CA ASN A 336 5.49 -10.11 -11.28
C ASN A 336 4.91 -9.29 -10.10
N TYR A 337 4.04 -9.91 -9.29
CA TYR A 337 3.39 -9.29 -8.12
C TYR A 337 4.40 -8.60 -7.18
N ARG A 338 5.54 -9.27 -6.89
CA ARG A 338 6.57 -8.73 -5.99
C ARG A 338 7.17 -7.43 -6.54
N ARG A 339 7.45 -7.37 -7.86
CA ARG A 339 7.98 -6.17 -8.52
C ARG A 339 6.96 -5.05 -8.64
N LYS A 340 5.66 -5.38 -8.68
CA LYS A 340 4.57 -4.39 -8.77
C LYS A 340 4.28 -3.67 -7.47
N TYR A 341 4.37 -4.38 -6.35
CA TYR A 341 3.85 -3.89 -5.07
C TYR A 341 4.89 -3.80 -3.95
N LEU A 342 6.08 -4.37 -4.14
CA LEU A 342 7.14 -4.34 -3.14
C LEU A 342 8.30 -3.43 -3.59
N PRO A 343 8.97 -2.72 -2.65
CA PRO A 343 10.09 -1.83 -2.97
C PRO A 343 11.37 -2.64 -3.27
N THR A 344 11.39 -3.34 -4.43
CA THR A 344 12.44 -4.29 -4.78
C THR A 344 13.67 -3.69 -5.43
N GLN A 345 13.67 -2.40 -5.79
CA GLN A 345 14.71 -1.73 -6.59
C GLN A 345 14.99 -2.41 -7.95
N GLN A 346 14.04 -3.18 -8.45
CA GLN A 346 14.17 -3.92 -9.71
C GLN A 346 13.32 -3.33 -10.84
N VAL A 347 12.66 -2.21 -10.58
CA VAL A 347 11.76 -1.55 -11.52
C VAL A 347 12.01 -0.04 -11.47
N ALA A 348 11.95 0.61 -12.63
CA ALA A 348 11.91 2.06 -12.74
C ALA A 348 10.69 2.47 -13.59
N TYR A 349 10.08 3.61 -13.26
CA TYR A 349 8.90 4.14 -13.94
C TYR A 349 9.20 5.51 -14.56
N HIS A 350 9.01 5.63 -15.88
CA HIS A 350 9.24 6.87 -16.62
C HIS A 350 7.92 7.43 -17.17
N THR A 351 7.49 8.57 -16.66
CA THR A 351 6.26 9.28 -17.06
C THR A 351 6.58 10.72 -17.48
N PRO A 352 6.48 11.07 -18.79
CA PRO A 352 6.16 10.25 -19.95
C PRO A 352 7.23 9.21 -20.25
N PRO A 353 6.94 8.19 -21.10
CA PRO A 353 7.91 7.21 -21.52
C PRO A 353 9.11 7.83 -22.25
N ARG A 354 10.24 7.12 -22.29
CA ARG A 354 11.43 7.51 -23.07
C ARG A 354 11.32 7.13 -24.55
N PHE A 355 10.11 6.76 -24.99
CA PHE A 355 9.82 6.38 -26.37
C PHE A 355 9.82 7.58 -27.33
N PRO A 356 10.01 7.38 -28.64
CA PRO A 356 9.77 8.40 -29.64
C PRO A 356 8.35 8.96 -29.53
N THR A 357 8.17 10.25 -29.84
CA THR A 357 6.87 10.93 -29.70
C THR A 357 5.76 10.25 -30.49
N GLU A 358 6.07 9.79 -31.71
CA GLU A 358 5.13 9.11 -32.60
C GLU A 358 4.63 7.79 -31.99
N VAL A 359 5.47 7.10 -31.22
CA VAL A 359 5.09 5.90 -30.46
C VAL A 359 4.15 6.27 -29.33
N ILE A 360 4.45 7.35 -28.60
CA ILE A 360 3.59 7.86 -27.51
C ILE A 360 2.23 8.27 -28.06
N ASP A 361 2.19 8.98 -29.19
CA ASP A 361 0.95 9.38 -29.86
C ASP A 361 0.15 8.15 -30.34
N CYS A 362 0.82 7.13 -30.92
CA CYS A 362 0.21 5.87 -31.29
C CYS A 362 -0.40 5.13 -30.08
N ILE A 363 0.30 5.08 -28.95
CA ILE A 363 -0.22 4.50 -27.70
C ILE A 363 -1.48 5.26 -27.26
N ARG A 364 -1.43 6.59 -27.19
CA ARG A 364 -2.58 7.42 -26.76
C ARG A 364 -3.78 7.27 -27.69
N GLU A 365 -3.56 7.29 -29.00
CA GLU A 365 -4.61 7.07 -29.99
C GLU A 365 -5.24 5.67 -29.84
N GLY A 366 -4.42 4.62 -29.76
CA GLY A 366 -4.86 3.25 -29.60
C GLY A 366 -5.68 3.04 -28.34
N VAL A 367 -5.22 3.54 -27.19
CA VAL A 367 -5.96 3.48 -25.90
C VAL A 367 -7.32 4.20 -26.01
N SER A 368 -7.37 5.37 -26.67
CA SER A 368 -8.61 6.11 -26.88
C SER A 368 -9.59 5.34 -27.78
N LEU A 369 -9.10 4.70 -28.85
CA LEU A 369 -9.91 3.86 -29.74
C LEU A 369 -10.44 2.62 -29.01
N LEU A 370 -9.61 1.93 -28.22
CA LEU A 370 -10.01 0.76 -27.44
C LEU A 370 -11.06 1.11 -26.38
N PHE A 371 -10.88 2.23 -25.68
CA PHE A 371 -11.86 2.70 -24.71
C PHE A 371 -13.24 2.87 -25.31
N ARG A 372 -13.32 3.49 -26.50
CA ARG A 372 -14.59 3.66 -27.24
C ARG A 372 -15.12 2.33 -27.78
N HIS A 373 -14.25 1.48 -28.35
CA HIS A 373 -14.66 0.22 -28.97
C HIS A 373 -15.29 -0.74 -27.94
N PHE A 374 -14.66 -0.89 -26.77
CA PHE A 374 -15.19 -1.73 -25.69
C PHE A 374 -16.35 -1.06 -24.95
N GLY A 375 -16.66 0.20 -25.20
CA GLY A 375 -17.74 0.93 -24.53
C GLY A 375 -17.43 1.24 -23.06
N LEU A 376 -16.15 1.40 -22.72
CA LEU A 376 -15.69 1.66 -21.36
C LEU A 376 -16.23 3.00 -20.85
N ARG A 377 -16.31 3.17 -19.55
CA ARG A 377 -16.84 4.37 -18.90
C ARG A 377 -15.98 4.83 -17.73
N ASP A 378 -16.03 6.12 -17.49
CA ASP A 378 -15.40 6.88 -16.43
C ASP A 378 -13.86 6.84 -16.47
N PHE A 379 -13.26 5.67 -16.34
CA PHE A 379 -11.81 5.49 -16.41
C PHE A 379 -11.46 4.04 -16.72
N ALA A 380 -10.23 3.82 -17.20
CA ALA A 380 -9.61 2.51 -17.34
C ALA A 380 -8.09 2.64 -17.36
N ARG A 381 -7.39 1.51 -17.17
CA ARG A 381 -5.95 1.38 -17.42
C ARG A 381 -5.73 0.34 -18.51
N ILE A 382 -4.99 0.71 -19.54
CA ILE A 382 -4.68 -0.20 -20.65
C ILE A 382 -3.17 -0.39 -20.68
N ASP A 383 -2.75 -1.65 -20.61
CA ASP A 383 -1.35 -2.07 -20.56
C ASP A 383 -0.94 -2.64 -21.93
N GLY A 384 0.35 -2.52 -22.25
CA GLY A 384 0.87 -3.01 -23.53
C GLY A 384 2.40 -3.01 -23.61
N TRP A 385 2.89 -3.29 -24.81
CA TRP A 385 4.32 -3.39 -25.11
C TRP A 385 4.70 -2.54 -26.30
N PHE A 386 5.84 -1.87 -26.19
CA PHE A 386 6.54 -1.28 -27.34
C PHE A 386 7.76 -2.12 -27.66
N ILE A 387 7.83 -2.68 -28.87
CA ILE A 387 8.96 -3.47 -29.36
C ILE A 387 9.71 -2.60 -30.38
N PRO A 388 10.88 -2.06 -30.04
CA PRO A 388 11.66 -1.20 -30.94
C PRO A 388 12.17 -2.00 -32.14
N ARG A 389 12.17 -1.38 -33.32
CA ARG A 389 12.70 -1.97 -34.55
C ARG A 389 14.22 -1.80 -34.56
N PRO A 390 15.00 -2.88 -34.82
CA PRO A 390 16.44 -2.75 -34.97
C PRO A 390 16.78 -1.77 -36.12
N ALA A 391 17.74 -0.90 -35.92
CA ALA A 391 18.16 0.14 -36.88
C ALA A 391 18.58 -0.39 -38.26
N THR A 392 18.79 -1.71 -38.40
CA THR A 392 19.21 -2.39 -39.63
C THR A 392 18.07 -3.01 -40.47
N SER A 393 16.81 -3.00 -39.95
CA SER A 393 15.67 -3.64 -40.61
C SER A 393 14.73 -2.61 -41.25
N LEU A 394 15.09 -2.05 -42.39
CA LEU A 394 14.29 -1.10 -43.19
C LEU A 394 13.40 -1.80 -44.24
N SER A 395 12.75 -2.94 -43.96
CA SER A 395 11.79 -3.52 -44.87
C SER A 395 10.42 -3.72 -44.25
N SER A 396 9.48 -2.84 -44.60
CA SER A 396 8.13 -2.69 -44.08
C SER A 396 7.04 -3.55 -44.74
N SER A 397 7.34 -4.72 -45.30
CA SER A 397 6.41 -5.39 -46.22
C SER A 397 5.46 -6.45 -45.62
N GLU A 398 5.59 -6.85 -44.33
CA GLU A 398 4.79 -7.97 -43.81
C GLU A 398 3.66 -7.58 -42.86
N THR A 399 3.63 -6.34 -42.32
CA THR A 399 2.58 -5.89 -41.35
C THR A 399 1.61 -4.88 -41.94
N GLY A 400 1.46 -4.85 -43.26
CA GLY A 400 0.72 -3.83 -43.98
C GLY A 400 -0.63 -3.46 -43.42
N GLY A 401 -0.77 -2.25 -42.89
CA GLY A 401 -2.04 -1.58 -42.59
C GLY A 401 -2.66 -1.85 -41.23
N LYS A 402 -2.07 -2.68 -40.36
CA LYS A 402 -2.56 -2.88 -38.97
C LYS A 402 -2.14 -1.74 -38.04
N PHE A 403 -3.04 -1.35 -37.12
CA PHE A 403 -2.77 -0.36 -36.10
C PHE A 403 -1.69 -0.85 -35.10
N GLY A 404 -0.79 0.03 -34.70
CA GLY A 404 0.34 -0.30 -33.80
C GLY A 404 1.67 -0.46 -34.56
N ASN A 405 1.69 -0.45 -35.90
CA ASN A 405 2.93 -0.46 -36.69
C ASN A 405 3.43 0.98 -36.91
N THR A 406 4.55 1.34 -36.30
CA THR A 406 5.18 2.65 -36.41
C THR A 406 6.54 2.55 -37.11
N GLU A 407 7.11 3.69 -37.51
CA GLU A 407 8.47 3.74 -38.07
C GLU A 407 9.52 3.20 -37.06
N TYR A 408 9.31 3.44 -35.78
CA TYR A 408 10.25 3.10 -34.70
C TYR A 408 10.08 1.69 -34.13
N GLY A 409 8.96 1.03 -34.41
CA GLY A 409 8.67 -0.30 -33.89
C GLY A 409 7.19 -0.64 -33.84
N ILE A 410 6.86 -1.64 -33.03
CA ILE A 410 5.51 -2.19 -32.91
C ILE A 410 4.95 -1.87 -31.52
N VAL A 411 3.72 -1.34 -31.48
CA VAL A 411 2.92 -1.15 -30.26
C VAL A 411 1.87 -2.25 -30.19
N LEU A 412 1.85 -2.99 -29.09
CA LEU A 412 0.91 -4.07 -28.80
C LEU A 412 0.13 -3.73 -27.53
N PHE A 413 -1.18 -4.02 -27.51
CA PHE A 413 -2.02 -3.86 -26.32
C PHE A 413 -2.37 -5.26 -25.79
N THR A 414 -2.21 -5.48 -24.48
CA THR A 414 -2.29 -6.81 -23.88
C THR A 414 -3.39 -6.96 -22.84
N ASP A 415 -3.60 -5.95 -21.99
CA ASP A 415 -4.52 -6.03 -20.87
C ASP A 415 -5.37 -4.76 -20.73
N ILE A 416 -6.68 -4.95 -20.49
CA ILE A 416 -7.63 -3.88 -20.22
C ILE A 416 -8.09 -4.03 -18.76
N ASN A 417 -7.61 -3.13 -17.89
CA ASN A 417 -7.97 -3.11 -16.48
C ASN A 417 -9.10 -2.11 -16.30
N LEU A 418 -10.28 -2.60 -15.94
CA LEU A 418 -11.51 -1.83 -15.80
C LEU A 418 -11.55 -1.03 -14.50
N ILE A 419 -10.84 -1.52 -13.48
CA ILE A 419 -10.58 -0.84 -12.22
C ILE A 419 -9.07 -0.74 -12.08
N SER A 420 -8.50 0.45 -12.29
CA SER A 420 -7.07 0.70 -12.00
C SER A 420 -6.81 0.58 -10.51
N GLY A 421 -5.61 0.10 -10.13
CA GLY A 421 -5.14 0.25 -8.76
C GLY A 421 -5.23 1.71 -8.30
N MET A 422 -5.67 1.92 -7.06
CA MET A 422 -5.86 3.25 -6.45
C MET A 422 -5.10 3.40 -5.14
N GLU A 423 -4.07 2.58 -4.91
CA GLU A 423 -3.10 2.81 -3.83
C GLU A 423 -2.40 4.16 -4.05
N GLN A 424 -1.87 4.74 -2.98
CA GLN A 424 -1.31 6.11 -2.98
C GLN A 424 -0.27 6.37 -4.08
N THR A 425 0.50 5.35 -4.47
CA THR A 425 1.53 5.45 -5.52
C THR A 425 1.14 4.78 -6.83
N SER A 426 -0.17 4.53 -7.07
CA SER A 426 -0.66 3.86 -8.28
C SER A 426 -0.46 4.69 -9.55
N PHE A 427 -0.47 4.02 -10.70
CA PHE A 427 -0.34 4.68 -12.00
C PHE A 427 -1.43 5.72 -12.25
N LEU A 428 -2.64 5.52 -11.71
CA LEU A 428 -3.72 6.51 -11.79
C LEU A 428 -3.25 7.85 -11.23
N PHE A 429 -2.71 7.85 -10.01
CA PHE A 429 -2.28 9.09 -9.35
C PHE A 429 -0.97 9.63 -9.91
N GLN A 430 -0.04 8.75 -10.29
CA GLN A 430 1.21 9.17 -10.95
C GLN A 430 0.92 9.95 -12.24
N GLN A 431 0.11 9.38 -13.15
CA GLN A 431 -0.20 10.02 -14.42
C GLN A 431 -1.11 11.24 -14.27
N ALA A 432 -2.11 11.18 -13.36
CA ALA A 432 -3.01 12.29 -13.07
C ALA A 432 -2.26 13.50 -12.51
N SER A 433 -1.31 13.29 -11.59
CA SER A 433 -0.53 14.39 -11.00
C SER A 433 0.36 15.09 -12.03
N ARG A 434 0.87 14.37 -13.03
CA ARG A 434 1.63 14.98 -14.13
C ARG A 434 0.82 15.96 -14.95
N VAL A 435 -0.49 15.81 -14.98
CA VAL A 435 -1.42 16.70 -15.73
C VAL A 435 -2.29 17.57 -14.83
N GLY A 436 -1.85 17.80 -13.60
CA GLY A 436 -2.42 18.82 -12.72
C GLY A 436 -3.53 18.35 -11.77
N PHE A 437 -3.76 17.07 -11.59
CA PHE A 437 -4.74 16.52 -10.65
C PHE A 437 -4.08 15.96 -9.39
N SER A 438 -4.50 16.41 -8.21
CA SER A 438 -4.25 15.68 -6.96
C SER A 438 -5.09 14.39 -6.88
N HIS A 439 -4.80 13.53 -5.90
CA HIS A 439 -5.61 12.34 -5.61
C HIS A 439 -7.09 12.69 -5.44
N SER A 440 -7.37 13.67 -4.59
CA SER A 440 -8.74 14.14 -4.36
C SER A 440 -9.39 14.65 -5.64
N ARG A 441 -8.68 15.45 -6.42
CA ARG A 441 -9.21 16.07 -7.63
C ARG A 441 -9.57 15.05 -8.70
N ILE A 442 -8.69 14.07 -8.97
CA ILE A 442 -8.97 13.05 -10.00
C ILE A 442 -10.13 12.15 -9.58
N LEU A 443 -10.16 11.67 -8.34
CA LEU A 443 -11.24 10.81 -7.84
C LEU A 443 -12.59 11.53 -7.86
N ARG A 444 -12.65 12.80 -7.43
CA ARG A 444 -13.86 13.61 -7.50
C ARG A 444 -14.30 13.87 -8.94
N THR A 445 -13.37 14.07 -9.86
CA THR A 445 -13.67 14.22 -11.30
C THR A 445 -14.33 12.95 -11.85
N ILE A 446 -13.80 11.77 -11.51
CA ILE A 446 -14.37 10.47 -11.90
C ILE A 446 -15.80 10.31 -11.35
N VAL A 447 -16.00 10.57 -10.05
CA VAL A 447 -17.34 10.47 -9.41
C VAL A 447 -18.32 11.44 -10.04
N GLN A 448 -17.91 12.68 -10.30
CA GLN A 448 -18.78 13.68 -10.92
C GLN A 448 -19.15 13.33 -12.37
N HIS A 449 -18.18 12.81 -13.15
CA HIS A 449 -18.46 12.30 -14.47
C HIS A 449 -19.49 11.15 -14.41
N ALA A 450 -19.28 10.18 -13.52
CA ALA A 450 -20.20 9.07 -13.32
C ALA A 450 -21.62 9.56 -12.94
N CYS A 451 -21.75 10.50 -12.00
CA CYS A 451 -23.03 11.11 -11.63
C CYS A 451 -23.75 11.75 -12.83
N SER A 452 -23.01 12.34 -13.78
CA SER A 452 -23.60 12.97 -14.97
C SER A 452 -24.23 11.96 -15.93
N ARG A 453 -23.83 10.69 -15.89
CA ARG A 453 -24.34 9.61 -16.76
C ARG A 453 -25.74 9.12 -16.37
N PHE A 454 -26.15 9.32 -15.12
CA PHE A 454 -27.42 8.82 -14.60
C PHE A 454 -28.45 9.95 -14.44
N PRO A 455 -29.53 9.99 -15.25
CA PRO A 455 -30.57 11.02 -15.12
C PRO A 455 -31.19 11.12 -13.73
N SER A 456 -31.27 9.99 -13.00
CA SER A 456 -31.77 9.94 -11.63
C SER A 456 -30.92 10.73 -10.64
N LEU A 457 -29.63 10.92 -10.94
CA LEU A 457 -28.68 11.63 -10.07
C LEU A 457 -28.55 13.13 -10.35
N VAL A 458 -29.18 13.65 -11.42
CA VAL A 458 -29.08 15.08 -11.75
C VAL A 458 -29.45 15.98 -10.57
N PRO A 459 -30.54 15.73 -9.79
CA PRO A 459 -30.83 16.55 -8.62
C PRO A 459 -29.74 16.48 -7.54
N SER A 460 -29.25 15.27 -7.23
CA SER A 460 -28.21 15.07 -6.22
C SER A 460 -26.89 15.69 -6.62
N ASN A 461 -26.50 15.56 -7.90
CA ASN A 461 -25.28 16.14 -8.44
C ASN A 461 -25.32 17.68 -8.43
N ASN A 462 -26.46 18.29 -8.77
CA ASN A 462 -26.65 19.73 -8.69
C ASN A 462 -26.56 20.23 -7.25
N ALA A 463 -27.18 19.54 -6.30
CA ALA A 463 -27.13 19.87 -4.88
C ALA A 463 -25.69 19.77 -4.32
N TRP A 464 -24.97 18.70 -4.69
CA TRP A 464 -23.56 18.53 -4.34
C TRP A 464 -22.68 19.63 -4.94
N THR A 465 -22.81 19.92 -6.24
CA THR A 465 -22.07 20.99 -6.92
C THR A 465 -22.32 22.35 -6.28
N ALA A 466 -23.57 22.64 -5.89
CA ALA A 466 -23.91 23.87 -5.19
C ALA A 466 -23.26 23.95 -3.80
N LEU A 467 -23.26 22.85 -3.04
CA LEU A 467 -22.58 22.79 -1.74
C LEU A 467 -21.07 22.99 -1.88
N PHE A 468 -20.44 22.30 -2.83
CA PHE A 468 -19.01 22.41 -3.10
C PHE A 468 -18.61 23.86 -3.45
N ARG A 469 -19.34 24.53 -4.33
CA ARG A 469 -19.12 25.95 -4.68
C ARG A 469 -19.29 26.88 -3.48
N LYS A 470 -20.29 26.64 -2.64
CA LYS A 470 -20.51 27.42 -1.42
C LYS A 470 -19.32 27.27 -0.45
N MET A 471 -18.83 26.06 -0.27
CA MET A 471 -17.65 25.79 0.59
C MET A 471 -16.38 26.45 0.04
N GLN A 472 -16.14 26.37 -1.27
CA GLN A 472 -15.02 27.02 -1.95
C GLN A 472 -15.08 28.55 -1.78
N SER A 473 -16.25 29.14 -1.96
CA SER A 473 -16.45 30.60 -1.80
C SER A 473 -16.24 31.03 -0.34
N ALA A 474 -16.69 30.22 0.61
CA ALA A 474 -16.46 30.49 2.04
C ALA A 474 -14.96 30.46 2.40
N LYS A 475 -14.23 29.43 1.92
CA LYS A 475 -12.77 29.31 2.09
C LYS A 475 -12.01 30.49 1.49
N GLN A 476 -12.37 30.92 0.27
CA GLN A 476 -11.78 32.10 -0.37
C GLN A 476 -12.05 33.40 0.42
N ALA A 477 -13.27 33.57 0.91
CA ALA A 477 -13.61 34.73 1.72
C ALA A 477 -12.83 34.74 3.06
N GLU A 478 -12.62 33.60 3.67
CA GLU A 478 -11.85 33.47 4.91
C GLU A 478 -10.36 33.79 4.71
N VAL A 479 -9.76 33.32 3.62
CA VAL A 479 -8.38 33.64 3.24
C VAL A 479 -8.22 35.16 2.99
N ILE A 480 -9.20 35.81 2.34
CA ILE A 480 -9.16 37.25 2.07
C ILE A 480 -9.35 38.09 3.37
N GLN A 481 -10.24 37.66 4.26
CA GLN A 481 -10.51 38.37 5.51
C GLN A 481 -9.42 38.23 6.57
N ASN A 482 -8.83 37.05 6.68
CA ASN A 482 -7.87 36.75 7.75
C ASN A 482 -6.41 37.04 7.37
N GLY A 483 -6.12 37.22 6.07
CA GLY A 483 -4.74 37.46 5.58
C GLY A 483 -3.79 36.33 6.03
N THR A 484 -4.30 35.16 6.38
CA THR A 484 -3.54 34.09 6.98
C THR A 484 -2.55 33.53 5.97
N CYS A 485 -1.27 33.82 6.22
CA CYS A 485 -0.18 33.12 5.60
C CYS A 485 -0.26 31.66 6.11
N LYS A 486 -0.42 30.70 5.22
CA LYS A 486 -0.39 29.27 5.57
C LYS A 486 0.90 28.95 6.33
N GLN A 487 0.81 28.12 7.36
CA GLN A 487 1.99 27.60 8.04
C GLN A 487 2.73 26.64 7.10
N LYS A 488 3.99 26.94 6.84
CA LYS A 488 4.82 26.07 6.01
C LYS A 488 5.31 24.86 6.82
N ALA A 489 5.22 23.68 6.21
CA ALA A 489 5.72 22.44 6.77
C ALA A 489 6.56 21.69 5.71
N PHE A 490 7.71 21.19 6.10
CA PHE A 490 8.56 20.35 5.26
C PHE A 490 8.56 18.94 5.81
N VAL A 491 8.15 17.95 5.02
CA VAL A 491 8.18 16.54 5.39
C VAL A 491 9.43 15.92 4.79
N ILE A 492 10.42 15.61 5.63
CA ILE A 492 11.68 15.00 5.18
C ILE A 492 11.67 13.49 5.40
N PHE A 493 12.04 12.72 4.37
CA PHE A 493 12.08 11.26 4.35
C PHE A 493 13.25 10.75 3.51
N GLY A 494 13.48 9.43 3.46
CA GLY A 494 14.60 8.80 2.78
C GLY A 494 15.75 8.45 3.73
N GLY A 495 16.98 8.83 3.40
CA GLY A 495 18.19 8.53 4.17
C GLY A 495 19.00 7.38 3.57
N ASP A 496 19.99 6.90 4.32
CA ASP A 496 21.02 5.95 3.88
C ASP A 496 20.92 4.55 4.52
N THR A 497 19.89 4.33 5.35
CA THR A 497 19.70 3.04 6.05
C THR A 497 18.91 2.03 5.19
N SER A 498 18.87 0.78 5.64
CA SER A 498 17.99 -0.26 5.09
C SER A 498 16.50 0.11 5.16
N GLU A 499 16.13 1.06 6.04
CA GLU A 499 14.76 1.51 6.28
C GLU A 499 14.33 2.68 5.37
N ARG A 500 15.17 3.15 4.45
CA ARG A 500 14.86 4.32 3.59
C ARG A 500 13.57 4.18 2.77
N GLN A 501 13.19 2.94 2.40
CA GLN A 501 11.95 2.69 1.66
C GLN A 501 10.73 2.82 2.58
N VAL A 502 10.83 2.34 3.82
CA VAL A 502 9.80 2.54 4.84
C VAL A 502 9.65 4.04 5.16
N SER A 503 10.79 4.75 5.20
CA SER A 503 10.81 6.21 5.35
C SER A 503 10.07 6.92 4.21
N LEU A 504 10.28 6.51 2.96
CA LEU A 504 9.53 7.04 1.80
C LEU A 504 8.03 6.79 1.95
N MET A 505 7.61 5.56 2.29
CA MET A 505 6.21 5.21 2.48
C MET A 505 5.55 6.05 3.58
N SER A 506 6.20 6.15 4.74
CA SER A 506 5.72 6.95 5.88
C SER A 506 5.65 8.43 5.53
N GLY A 507 6.72 8.96 4.92
CA GLY A 507 6.79 10.37 4.53
C GLY A 507 5.76 10.74 3.48
N THR A 508 5.54 9.89 2.48
CA THR A 508 4.50 10.08 1.46
C THR A 508 3.10 10.08 2.08
N ASN A 509 2.82 9.13 2.99
CA ASN A 509 1.54 9.06 3.69
C ASN A 509 1.29 10.32 4.53
N VAL A 510 2.27 10.72 5.35
CA VAL A 510 2.18 11.95 6.17
C VAL A 510 1.96 13.18 5.29
N TRP A 511 2.76 13.31 4.23
CA TRP A 511 2.64 14.45 3.31
C TRP A 511 1.26 14.52 2.65
N LEU A 512 0.72 13.41 2.14
CA LEU A 512 -0.61 13.36 1.53
C LEU A 512 -1.71 13.74 2.54
N ASN A 513 -1.65 13.21 3.76
CA ASN A 513 -2.64 13.51 4.79
C ASN A 513 -2.58 14.97 5.26
N LEU A 514 -1.39 15.54 5.40
CA LEU A 514 -1.23 16.94 5.81
C LEU A 514 -1.76 17.93 4.76
N GLN A 515 -1.83 17.58 3.49
CA GLN A 515 -2.46 18.42 2.47
C GLN A 515 -3.97 18.58 2.65
N GLY A 516 -4.62 17.75 3.44
CA GLY A 516 -6.02 17.90 3.82
C GLY A 516 -6.30 19.11 4.72
N PHE A 517 -5.26 19.72 5.30
CA PHE A 517 -5.39 20.90 6.17
C PHE A 517 -5.20 22.18 5.39
N ASP A 518 -6.23 23.02 5.36
CA ASP A 518 -6.26 24.25 4.57
C ASP A 518 -5.26 25.33 5.07
N ASP A 519 -4.85 25.27 6.33
CA ASP A 519 -3.92 26.18 6.98
C ASP A 519 -2.44 25.78 6.83
N LEU A 520 -2.17 24.64 6.18
CA LEU A 520 -0.82 24.15 5.91
C LEU A 520 -0.43 24.34 4.43
N ASP A 521 0.86 24.61 4.21
CA ASP A 521 1.56 24.56 2.94
C ASP A 521 2.69 23.53 3.08
N VAL A 522 2.53 22.33 2.52
CA VAL A 522 3.35 21.16 2.84
C VAL A 522 4.23 20.76 1.67
N THR A 523 5.55 20.83 1.88
CA THR A 523 6.58 20.48 0.88
C THR A 523 7.23 19.15 1.23
N PRO A 524 7.20 18.13 0.35
CA PRO A 524 7.89 16.87 0.55
C PRO A 524 9.37 16.99 0.19
N CYS A 525 10.25 16.34 0.97
CA CYS A 525 11.69 16.42 0.82
C CYS A 525 12.36 15.04 0.91
N LEU A 526 13.15 14.68 -0.10
CA LEU A 526 13.94 13.46 -0.10
C LEU A 526 15.36 13.76 0.39
N LEU A 527 15.78 13.10 1.46
CA LEU A 527 17.17 13.01 1.89
C LEU A 527 17.86 11.87 1.14
N THR A 528 18.89 12.18 0.38
CA THR A 528 19.63 11.17 -0.38
C THR A 528 20.65 10.44 0.48
N PRO A 529 21.01 9.18 0.13
CA PRO A 529 22.11 8.47 0.77
C PRO A 529 23.43 9.21 0.64
N ALA A 530 24.31 9.13 1.68
CA ALA A 530 25.62 9.78 1.69
C ALA A 530 26.62 9.17 0.69
N ASN A 531 26.47 7.89 0.34
CA ASN A 531 27.38 7.18 -0.55
C ASN A 531 26.75 6.98 -1.92
N GLY A 532 27.53 7.28 -2.98
CA GLY A 532 27.14 7.25 -4.37
C GLY A 532 26.51 5.95 -4.91
N TYR A 533 25.38 5.58 -4.38
CA TYR A 533 24.50 4.56 -4.97
C TYR A 533 24.07 4.92 -6.40
N PHE A 534 24.22 6.19 -6.77
CA PHE A 534 23.81 6.79 -8.05
C PHE A 534 24.97 7.06 -9.01
N SER A 535 26.07 6.31 -8.91
CA SER A 535 27.33 6.57 -9.62
C SER A 535 27.34 6.27 -11.12
N SER A 536 26.21 6.27 -11.83
CA SER A 536 26.30 6.18 -13.31
C SER A 536 26.47 7.52 -14.02
N HIS A 537 26.28 8.65 -13.36
CA HIS A 537 26.18 9.94 -14.06
C HIS A 537 27.08 11.09 -13.57
N ASN A 538 27.87 10.99 -12.47
CA ASN A 538 28.76 12.07 -12.08
C ASN A 538 30.01 11.63 -11.31
N GLN A 539 31.18 12.05 -11.76
CA GLN A 539 32.52 11.72 -11.22
C GLN A 539 33.05 12.65 -10.09
N ASP A 540 32.27 13.62 -9.62
CA ASP A 540 32.70 14.61 -8.61
C ASP A 540 31.85 14.52 -7.32
N PHE A 541 32.02 13.46 -6.53
CA PHE A 541 31.36 13.36 -5.23
C PHE A 541 32.30 13.42 -4.04
N ASN A 542 32.00 14.37 -3.17
CA ASN A 542 32.58 14.45 -1.82
C ASN A 542 31.85 13.42 -0.94
N GLU A 543 32.51 12.37 -0.45
CA GLU A 543 31.96 11.22 0.26
C GLU A 543 31.15 11.56 1.53
N SER A 544 31.14 12.80 1.98
CA SER A 544 30.48 13.26 3.22
C SER A 544 29.26 14.17 3.00
N ALA A 545 28.94 14.56 1.76
CA ALA A 545 27.85 15.49 1.49
C ALA A 545 26.54 14.74 1.27
N ARG A 546 25.54 14.99 2.13
CA ARG A 546 24.16 14.57 1.94
C ARG A 546 23.37 15.68 1.28
N ASP A 547 22.64 15.32 0.23
CA ASP A 547 21.76 16.21 -0.50
C ASP A 547 20.30 16.01 -0.09
N VAL A 548 19.52 17.08 -0.18
CA VAL A 548 18.09 17.08 0.03
C VAL A 548 17.40 17.66 -1.20
N TRP A 549 16.47 16.90 -1.77
CA TRP A 549 15.61 17.38 -2.85
C TRP A 549 14.27 17.86 -2.30
N THR A 550 13.83 19.05 -2.65
CA THR A 550 12.42 19.42 -2.53
C THR A 550 11.69 18.90 -3.76
N LEU A 551 10.58 18.21 -3.54
CA LEU A 551 9.91 17.43 -4.57
C LEU A 551 8.59 18.08 -5.00
N PRO A 552 8.31 18.15 -6.31
CA PRO A 552 6.96 18.40 -6.80
C PRO A 552 6.08 17.16 -6.58
N TYR A 553 4.78 17.37 -6.51
CA TYR A 553 3.75 16.35 -6.22
C TYR A 553 3.96 15.05 -7.00
N SER A 554 4.18 15.16 -8.31
CA SER A 554 4.25 14.01 -9.21
C SER A 554 5.51 13.15 -9.05
N LEU A 555 6.57 13.66 -8.39
CA LEU A 555 7.81 12.91 -8.20
C LEU A 555 7.84 12.11 -6.90
N VAL A 556 6.98 12.43 -5.92
CA VAL A 556 6.91 11.69 -4.65
C VAL A 556 6.31 10.30 -4.84
N LEU A 557 5.39 10.14 -5.80
CA LEU A 557 4.58 8.93 -5.98
C LEU A 557 5.39 7.79 -6.62
N ARG A 558 6.34 7.24 -5.86
CA ARG A 558 7.25 6.16 -6.28
C ARG A 558 7.36 5.12 -5.17
N HIS A 559 7.88 3.94 -5.51
CA HIS A 559 8.02 2.82 -4.58
C HIS A 559 9.38 2.80 -3.86
N THR A 560 10.41 3.39 -4.46
CA THR A 560 11.76 3.44 -3.90
C THR A 560 12.37 4.83 -3.92
N THR A 561 13.28 5.10 -2.99
CA THR A 561 14.03 6.37 -2.93
C THR A 561 14.90 6.57 -4.15
N GLU A 562 15.39 5.47 -4.73
CA GLU A 562 16.17 5.43 -5.97
C GLU A 562 15.33 5.94 -7.14
N GLU A 563 14.11 5.41 -7.32
CA GLU A 563 13.19 5.90 -8.35
C GLU A 563 12.84 7.39 -8.21
N VAL A 564 12.67 7.88 -6.97
CA VAL A 564 12.44 9.32 -6.73
C VAL A 564 13.65 10.14 -7.17
N CYS A 565 14.86 9.67 -6.84
CA CYS A 565 16.11 10.33 -7.22
C CYS A 565 16.29 10.38 -8.74
N ASP A 566 16.12 9.25 -9.43
CA ASP A 566 16.26 9.16 -10.88
C ASP A 566 15.22 10.04 -11.57
N ALA A 567 13.99 10.06 -11.08
CA ALA A 567 12.94 10.96 -11.57
C ALA A 567 13.28 12.45 -11.35
N CYS A 568 13.99 12.80 -10.27
CA CYS A 568 14.48 14.17 -10.06
C CYS A 568 15.57 14.55 -11.07
N PHE A 569 16.51 13.64 -11.35
CA PHE A 569 17.53 13.89 -12.37
C PHE A 569 16.91 14.03 -13.77
N GLU A 570 16.00 13.14 -14.15
CA GLU A 570 15.24 13.29 -15.41
C GLU A 570 14.47 14.61 -15.49
N ALA A 571 13.89 15.06 -14.38
CA ALA A 571 13.07 16.28 -14.35
C ALA A 571 13.86 17.58 -14.51
N ILE A 572 15.19 17.54 -14.35
CA ILE A 572 16.07 18.69 -14.58
C ILE A 572 16.88 18.58 -15.89
N GLU A 573 16.84 17.44 -16.57
CA GLU A 573 17.51 17.24 -17.84
C GLU A 573 16.80 18.03 -18.95
N PRO A 574 17.51 18.97 -19.67
CA PRO A 574 16.83 19.89 -20.57
C PRO A 574 16.00 19.25 -21.69
N GLU A 575 16.48 18.13 -22.26
CA GLU A 575 15.77 17.42 -23.32
C GLU A 575 14.49 16.76 -22.80
N ARG A 576 14.58 16.09 -21.64
CA ARG A 576 13.42 15.46 -20.98
C ARG A 576 12.39 16.50 -20.54
N VAL A 577 12.84 17.63 -19.99
CA VAL A 577 11.97 18.77 -19.63
C VAL A 577 11.21 19.27 -20.84
N ALA A 578 11.88 19.47 -21.98
CA ALA A 578 11.23 19.96 -23.19
C ALA A 578 10.15 18.99 -23.73
N ILE A 579 10.47 17.69 -23.77
CA ILE A 579 9.52 16.65 -24.21
C ILE A 579 8.34 16.55 -23.25
N THR A 580 8.61 16.48 -21.94
CA THR A 580 7.56 16.39 -20.91
C THR A 580 6.64 17.58 -20.93
N SER A 581 7.15 18.81 -20.98
CA SER A 581 6.37 20.02 -21.02
C SER A 581 5.49 20.10 -22.28
N ARG A 582 5.98 19.66 -23.44
CA ARG A 582 5.23 19.61 -24.68
C ARG A 582 4.07 18.61 -24.58
N LEU A 583 4.33 17.36 -24.19
CA LEU A 583 3.32 16.31 -24.08
C LEU A 583 2.29 16.65 -22.99
N ARG A 584 2.74 17.14 -21.84
CA ARG A 584 1.87 17.65 -20.78
C ARG A 584 0.94 18.76 -21.30
N GLY A 585 1.52 19.73 -22.03
CA GLY A 585 0.75 20.83 -22.60
C GLY A 585 -0.33 20.37 -23.59
N GLN A 586 -0.07 19.32 -24.37
CA GLN A 586 -1.08 18.70 -25.24
C GLN A 586 -2.23 18.10 -24.42
N VAL A 587 -1.92 17.22 -23.47
CA VAL A 587 -2.94 16.56 -22.63
C VAL A 587 -3.74 17.59 -21.81
N MET A 588 -3.06 18.57 -21.20
CA MET A 588 -3.71 19.66 -20.44
C MET A 588 -4.69 20.45 -21.31
N LYS A 589 -4.32 20.75 -22.55
CA LYS A 589 -5.20 21.45 -23.49
C LYS A 589 -6.45 20.64 -23.84
N GLU A 590 -6.29 19.33 -24.07
CA GLU A 590 -7.41 18.41 -24.32
C GLU A 590 -8.36 18.36 -23.11
N LEU A 591 -7.81 18.20 -21.90
CA LEU A 591 -8.55 18.20 -20.64
C LEU A 591 -9.27 19.53 -20.39
N GLU A 592 -8.59 20.66 -20.55
CA GLU A 592 -9.21 21.97 -20.39
C GLU A 592 -10.37 22.20 -21.35
N GLN A 593 -10.21 21.86 -22.63
CA GLN A 593 -11.27 22.03 -23.64
C GLN A 593 -12.52 21.22 -23.33
N ALA A 594 -12.37 20.04 -22.75
CA ALA A 594 -13.47 19.16 -22.38
C ALA A 594 -14.08 19.55 -21.02
N LEU A 595 -13.26 19.73 -20.00
CA LEU A 595 -13.71 19.93 -18.62
C LEU A 595 -14.22 21.33 -18.32
N ARG A 596 -13.71 22.38 -18.97
CA ARG A 596 -14.24 23.77 -18.81
C ARG A 596 -15.71 23.91 -19.22
N LYS A 597 -16.25 22.98 -20.01
CA LYS A 597 -17.66 22.92 -20.37
C LYS A 597 -18.54 22.32 -19.28
N GLN A 598 -17.92 21.70 -18.28
CA GLN A 598 -18.60 21.03 -17.19
C GLN A 598 -18.73 21.98 -16.01
N ASP A 599 -19.96 22.30 -15.62
CA ASP A 599 -20.24 23.23 -14.52
C ASP A 599 -19.68 22.78 -13.16
N TRP A 600 -19.38 21.50 -13.01
CA TRP A 600 -18.84 20.90 -11.80
C TRP A 600 -17.31 20.95 -11.72
N PHE A 601 -16.61 21.22 -12.83
CA PHE A 601 -15.15 21.20 -12.84
C PHE A 601 -14.55 22.41 -12.11
N ALA A 602 -13.82 22.18 -11.05
CA ALA A 602 -13.22 23.20 -10.20
C ALA A 602 -11.77 23.58 -10.57
N GLY A 603 -11.28 23.11 -11.71
CA GLY A 603 -9.91 23.38 -12.19
C GLY A 603 -8.90 22.35 -11.72
N PHE A 604 -7.66 22.51 -12.18
CA PHE A 604 -6.50 21.74 -11.75
C PHE A 604 -5.95 22.33 -10.44
N ASP A 605 -5.41 21.48 -9.58
CA ASP A 605 -4.93 21.86 -8.25
C ASP A 605 -3.45 21.56 -8.02
N ILE A 606 -2.77 20.94 -9.00
CA ILE A 606 -1.33 20.68 -8.93
C ILE A 606 -0.58 21.56 -9.93
N ALA A 607 0.36 22.37 -9.42
CA ALA A 607 1.26 23.19 -10.22
C ALA A 607 2.35 22.34 -10.89
N ASP A 608 2.90 22.86 -12.00
CA ASP A 608 4.05 22.27 -12.67
C ASP A 608 5.33 22.86 -12.07
N GLU A 609 5.82 22.24 -11.03
CA GLU A 609 7.02 22.66 -10.32
C GLU A 609 8.20 21.77 -10.68
N GLN A 610 9.40 22.36 -10.60
CA GLN A 610 10.66 21.62 -10.78
C GLN A 610 11.23 21.21 -9.42
N PRO A 611 11.86 20.04 -9.30
CA PRO A 611 12.55 19.67 -8.09
C PRO A 611 13.77 20.59 -7.88
N SER A 612 14.09 20.88 -6.63
CA SER A 612 15.28 21.69 -6.30
C SER A 612 16.20 20.92 -5.37
N LYS A 613 17.50 20.93 -5.71
CA LYS A 613 18.54 20.22 -4.97
C LYS A 613 19.30 21.18 -4.03
N TYR A 614 19.48 20.75 -2.80
CA TYR A 614 20.21 21.49 -1.76
C TYR A 614 21.21 20.54 -1.06
N SER A 615 22.36 21.07 -0.57
CA SER A 615 23.04 20.35 0.50
C SER A 615 22.19 20.38 1.77
N LEU A 616 22.38 19.42 2.69
CA LEU A 616 21.60 19.38 3.95
C LEU A 616 21.66 20.72 4.70
N GLN A 617 22.82 21.38 4.75
CA GLN A 617 22.96 22.69 5.41
C GLN A 617 22.21 23.81 4.67
N GLN A 618 22.26 23.83 3.33
CA GLN A 618 21.49 24.81 2.54
C GLN A 618 19.99 24.59 2.73
N TRP A 619 19.54 23.35 2.76
CA TRP A 619 18.14 23.01 3.01
C TRP A 619 17.68 23.50 4.39
N ILE A 620 18.46 23.29 5.46
CA ILE A 620 18.14 23.80 6.80
C ILE A 620 18.00 25.33 6.80
N ASN A 621 18.91 26.03 6.09
CA ASN A 621 18.82 27.49 5.95
C ASN A 621 17.56 27.92 5.20
N HIS A 622 17.20 27.19 4.12
CA HIS A 622 15.99 27.43 3.34
C HIS A 622 14.73 27.25 4.22
N VAL A 623 14.65 26.16 5.01
CA VAL A 623 13.53 25.92 5.95
C VAL A 623 13.43 27.03 6.99
N LYS A 624 14.56 27.48 7.55
CA LYS A 624 14.62 28.60 8.50
C LYS A 624 14.10 29.90 7.89
N GLU A 625 14.54 30.24 6.69
CA GLU A 625 14.09 31.46 5.96
C GLU A 625 12.60 31.38 5.66
N ALA A 626 12.10 30.20 5.33
CA ALA A 626 10.68 29.94 5.10
C ALA A 626 9.84 30.01 6.38
N LYS A 627 10.47 30.05 7.58
CA LYS A 627 9.82 29.96 8.92
C LYS A 627 8.93 28.73 9.04
N ALA A 628 9.39 27.62 8.50
CA ALA A 628 8.63 26.39 8.42
C ALA A 628 8.90 25.47 9.62
N VAL A 629 8.00 24.50 9.82
CA VAL A 629 8.19 23.37 10.74
C VAL A 629 8.67 22.16 9.92
N VAL A 630 9.57 21.37 10.48
CA VAL A 630 10.03 20.13 9.85
C VAL A 630 9.32 18.93 10.46
N PHE A 631 8.64 18.14 9.62
CA PHE A 631 8.18 16.81 10.02
C PHE A 631 9.26 15.80 9.63
N ILE A 632 9.89 15.16 10.64
CA ILE A 632 10.94 14.17 10.42
C ILE A 632 10.28 12.80 10.23
N ALA A 633 10.32 12.27 9.01
CA ALA A 633 9.89 10.92 8.64
C ALA A 633 11.08 10.06 8.16
N VAL A 634 12.33 10.52 8.40
CA VAL A 634 13.53 9.74 8.12
C VAL A 634 13.66 8.65 9.15
N HIS A 635 13.68 7.41 8.70
CA HIS A 635 13.79 6.23 9.53
C HIS A 635 15.23 5.72 9.61
N GLY A 636 15.69 5.45 10.84
CA GLY A 636 17.06 5.04 11.11
C GLY A 636 18.09 6.14 10.91
N GLY A 637 19.35 5.83 11.17
CA GLY A 637 20.51 6.69 10.94
C GLY A 637 20.32 8.10 11.48
N ILE A 638 20.69 9.11 10.66
CA ILE A 638 20.63 10.52 11.10
C ILE A 638 19.24 11.03 11.42
N GLY A 639 18.19 10.36 11.00
CA GLY A 639 16.81 10.71 11.34
C GLY A 639 16.45 10.40 12.79
N GLU A 640 17.08 9.36 13.36
CA GLU A 640 16.73 8.83 14.67
C GLU A 640 17.87 8.92 15.71
N ASP A 641 19.13 9.12 15.29
CA ASP A 641 20.30 9.19 16.17
C ASP A 641 20.55 10.57 16.81
N GLY A 642 19.63 11.51 16.62
CA GLY A 642 19.73 12.88 17.14
C GLY A 642 20.54 13.83 16.27
N THR A 643 21.08 13.41 15.13
CA THR A 643 21.89 14.24 14.25
C THR A 643 21.06 15.33 13.58
N ILE A 644 19.98 14.96 12.89
CA ILE A 644 19.10 15.95 12.21
C ILE A 644 18.48 16.88 13.25
N GLN A 645 18.05 16.36 14.41
CA GLN A 645 17.48 17.12 15.50
C GLN A 645 18.47 18.17 16.02
N SER A 646 19.76 17.78 16.24
CA SER A 646 20.81 18.71 16.67
C SER A 646 21.07 19.84 15.67
N LEU A 647 21.05 19.51 14.35
CA LEU A 647 21.23 20.51 13.30
C LEU A 647 20.07 21.50 13.25
N LEU A 648 18.82 21.01 13.35
CA LEU A 648 17.62 21.86 13.36
C LEU A 648 17.55 22.75 14.62
N GLU A 649 17.87 22.21 15.81
CA GLU A 649 17.96 23.02 17.05
C GLU A 649 19.04 24.10 16.95
N SER A 650 20.22 23.76 16.44
CA SER A 650 21.31 24.73 16.26
C SER A 650 20.93 25.87 15.29
N ALA A 651 20.07 25.57 14.33
CA ALA A 651 19.54 26.56 13.39
C ALA A 651 18.32 27.32 13.96
N GLY A 652 17.71 26.87 15.04
CA GLY A 652 16.46 27.40 15.60
C GLY A 652 15.24 27.06 14.75
N VAL A 653 15.23 25.92 14.09
CA VAL A 653 14.12 25.40 13.25
C VAL A 653 13.27 24.45 14.09
N PRO A 654 11.95 24.67 14.22
CA PRO A 654 11.05 23.75 14.91
C PRO A 654 10.85 22.46 14.10
N TYR A 655 10.73 21.33 14.80
CA TYR A 655 10.54 20.02 14.21
C TYR A 655 9.64 19.10 15.06
N THR A 656 9.19 17.99 14.49
CA THR A 656 8.39 16.98 15.19
C THR A 656 9.28 15.87 15.76
N GLY A 657 8.86 15.29 16.89
CA GLY A 657 9.54 14.17 17.54
C GLY A 657 10.46 14.58 18.69
N PRO A 658 11.18 13.59 19.27
CA PRO A 658 12.02 13.79 20.44
C PRO A 658 13.28 14.61 20.14
N GLY A 659 13.79 15.28 21.16
CA GLY A 659 15.03 16.05 21.07
C GLY A 659 16.28 15.17 20.89
N PRO A 660 17.46 15.78 20.59
CA PRO A 660 18.66 15.02 20.14
C PRO A 660 19.18 14.02 21.19
N ILE A 661 19.02 14.31 22.47
CA ILE A 661 19.50 13.43 23.54
C ILE A 661 18.63 12.19 23.64
N ALA A 662 17.31 12.36 23.66
CA ALA A 662 16.36 11.25 23.71
C ALA A 662 16.47 10.38 22.45
N SER A 663 16.54 10.98 21.27
CA SER A 663 16.74 10.27 19.99
C SER A 663 17.99 9.41 20.01
N ARG A 664 19.14 9.97 20.43
CA ARG A 664 20.40 9.24 20.52
C ARG A 664 20.35 8.08 21.52
N THR A 665 19.68 8.29 22.67
CA THR A 665 19.53 7.24 23.67
C THR A 665 18.66 6.12 23.17
N CYS A 666 17.52 6.44 22.56
CA CYS A 666 16.55 5.44 22.08
C CYS A 666 17.01 4.69 20.84
N MET A 667 17.84 5.29 19.99
CA MET A 667 18.43 4.60 18.82
C MET A 667 19.41 3.51 19.23
N ASP A 668 20.06 3.65 20.40
CA ASP A 668 20.99 2.67 20.93
C ASP A 668 20.32 1.78 21.99
N LYS A 669 20.01 0.52 21.61
CA LYS A 669 19.33 -0.45 22.48
C LYS A 669 20.09 -0.71 23.80
N VAL A 670 21.42 -0.57 23.79
CA VAL A 670 22.22 -0.71 25.00
C VAL A 670 22.05 0.50 25.92
N ALA A 671 22.14 1.70 25.38
CA ALA A 671 21.93 2.94 26.12
C ALA A 671 20.51 3.02 26.69
N THR A 672 19.52 2.63 25.90
CA THR A 672 18.11 2.54 26.34
C THR A 672 17.98 1.62 27.56
N SER A 673 18.51 0.39 27.46
CA SER A 673 18.43 -0.56 28.59
C SER A 673 19.07 -0.02 29.86
N LEU A 674 20.22 0.67 29.76
CA LEU A 674 20.89 1.28 30.93
C LEU A 674 20.03 2.34 31.61
N VAL A 675 19.26 3.13 30.83
CA VAL A 675 18.33 4.11 31.41
C VAL A 675 17.12 3.44 32.02
N VAL A 676 16.59 2.40 31.37
CA VAL A 676 15.40 1.67 31.83
C VAL A 676 15.68 0.83 33.08
N ASP A 677 16.89 0.28 33.24
CA ASP A 677 17.29 -0.48 34.44
C ASP A 677 17.04 0.24 35.75
N HIS A 678 17.03 1.58 35.74
CA HIS A 678 16.69 2.37 36.95
C HIS A 678 15.20 2.23 37.35
N LEU A 679 14.34 1.68 36.48
CA LEU A 679 12.92 1.47 36.74
C LEU A 679 12.61 0.06 37.27
N ALA A 680 13.61 -0.77 37.56
CA ALA A 680 13.44 -2.13 38.05
C ALA A 680 12.59 -2.21 39.35
N SER A 681 12.68 -1.18 40.21
CA SER A 681 11.84 -1.08 41.44
C SER A 681 10.35 -0.86 41.14
N HIS A 682 9.99 -0.51 39.92
CA HIS A 682 8.61 -0.34 39.43
C HIS A 682 8.10 -1.55 38.64
N GLY A 683 8.87 -2.66 38.61
CA GLY A 683 8.53 -3.86 37.87
C GLY A 683 8.89 -3.81 36.38
N ILE A 684 9.75 -2.85 35.98
CA ILE A 684 10.26 -2.74 34.61
C ILE A 684 11.69 -3.27 34.60
N HIS A 685 11.93 -4.33 33.83
CA HIS A 685 13.23 -5.01 33.79
C HIS A 685 13.73 -5.08 32.34
N THR A 686 15.05 -5.13 32.16
CA THR A 686 15.70 -5.32 30.88
C THR A 686 16.27 -6.74 30.76
N ILE A 687 16.34 -7.25 29.52
CA ILE A 687 16.91 -8.58 29.26
C ILE A 687 18.44 -8.53 29.40
N PRO A 688 19.08 -9.54 30.04
CA PRO A 688 20.52 -9.65 30.09
C PRO A 688 21.14 -9.67 28.70
N LYS A 689 22.19 -8.87 28.46
CA LYS A 689 22.79 -8.68 27.14
C LYS A 689 24.29 -8.98 27.14
N ASP A 690 24.79 -9.51 26.02
CA ASP A 690 26.20 -9.53 25.68
C ASP A 690 26.41 -8.72 24.39
N VAL A 691 27.18 -7.64 24.49
CA VAL A 691 27.42 -6.73 23.35
C VAL A 691 28.82 -7.01 22.80
N ARG A 692 28.91 -7.25 21.49
CA ARG A 692 30.17 -7.56 20.82
C ARG A 692 30.39 -6.71 19.59
N ALA A 693 31.62 -6.26 19.40
CA ALA A 693 32.03 -5.63 18.15
C ALA A 693 31.99 -6.64 17.00
N SER A 694 31.49 -6.21 15.85
CA SER A 694 31.45 -7.09 14.67
C SER A 694 32.84 -7.58 14.26
N GLU A 695 33.88 -6.77 14.41
CA GLU A 695 35.28 -7.18 14.14
C GLU A 695 35.73 -8.34 15.03
N GLU A 696 35.37 -8.33 16.32
CA GLU A 696 35.68 -9.42 17.26
C GLU A 696 35.00 -10.72 16.82
N LEU A 697 33.74 -10.65 16.43
CA LEU A 697 32.94 -11.81 15.96
C LEU A 697 33.51 -12.41 14.67
N LEU A 698 34.11 -11.59 13.82
CA LEU A 698 34.69 -12.04 12.55
C LEU A 698 36.10 -12.66 12.75
N GLN A 699 36.77 -12.42 13.88
CA GLN A 699 38.13 -12.91 14.17
C GLN A 699 38.16 -14.15 15.01
N LYS A 700 37.15 -14.39 15.90
CA LYS A 700 37.07 -15.51 16.80
C LYS A 700 36.35 -16.72 16.17
N SER A 701 36.61 -17.91 16.72
CA SER A 701 35.85 -19.11 16.35
C SER A 701 34.40 -19.01 16.78
N PRO A 702 33.43 -19.30 15.90
CA PRO A 702 32.00 -19.33 16.25
C PRO A 702 31.68 -20.24 17.43
N VAL A 703 32.40 -21.38 17.56
CA VAL A 703 32.24 -22.33 18.67
C VAL A 703 32.67 -21.71 20.01
N ASP A 704 33.80 -20.98 20.03
CA ASP A 704 34.30 -20.35 21.24
C ASP A 704 33.35 -19.20 21.68
N ILE A 705 32.91 -18.38 20.74
CA ILE A 705 31.92 -17.30 20.97
C ILE A 705 30.64 -17.92 21.54
N TRP A 706 30.13 -18.98 20.93
CA TRP A 706 28.91 -19.65 21.37
C TRP A 706 28.99 -20.14 22.81
N ASN A 707 30.12 -20.76 23.19
CA ASN A 707 30.36 -21.24 24.56
C ASN A 707 30.45 -20.10 25.59
N GLU A 708 31.08 -18.98 25.19
CA GLU A 708 31.10 -17.77 26.01
C GLU A 708 29.69 -17.21 26.22
N LEU A 709 28.88 -17.09 25.15
CA LEU A 709 27.50 -16.59 25.18
C LEU A 709 26.62 -17.47 26.07
N LYS A 710 26.65 -18.80 25.87
CA LYS A 710 25.91 -19.76 26.73
C LYS A 710 26.23 -19.59 28.21
N THR A 711 27.52 -19.41 28.51
CA THR A 711 27.98 -19.25 29.89
C THR A 711 27.50 -17.94 30.51
N LYS A 712 27.59 -16.87 29.74
CA LYS A 712 27.23 -15.52 30.20
C LYS A 712 25.72 -15.32 30.31
N LEU A 713 24.99 -15.73 29.28
CA LEU A 713 23.55 -15.50 29.18
C LEU A 713 22.70 -16.61 29.80
N GLN A 714 23.32 -17.74 30.18
CA GLN A 714 22.66 -18.91 30.80
C GLN A 714 21.46 -19.44 30.00
N THR A 715 21.56 -19.40 28.66
CA THR A 715 20.51 -19.82 27.73
C THR A 715 21.04 -20.80 26.69
N VAL A 716 20.15 -21.57 26.09
CA VAL A 716 20.42 -22.48 24.97
C VAL A 716 20.03 -21.89 23.60
N THR A 717 19.25 -20.83 23.62
CA THR A 717 18.76 -20.14 22.43
C THR A 717 19.02 -18.65 22.58
N VAL A 718 19.65 -18.06 21.59
CA VAL A 718 20.10 -16.66 21.61
C VAL A 718 19.42 -15.87 20.49
N CYS A 719 18.93 -14.69 20.82
CA CYS A 719 18.57 -13.68 19.84
C CYS A 719 19.79 -12.82 19.55
N VAL A 720 20.14 -12.67 18.27
CA VAL A 720 21.15 -11.71 17.80
C VAL A 720 20.45 -10.57 17.09
N LYS A 721 20.87 -9.34 17.39
CA LYS A 721 20.35 -8.12 16.72
C LYS A 721 21.40 -7.01 16.67
N PRO A 722 21.39 -6.12 15.68
CA PRO A 722 22.22 -4.91 15.67
C PRO A 722 21.88 -3.99 16.87
N ALA A 723 22.90 -3.35 17.44
CA ALA A 723 22.70 -2.41 18.55
C ALA A 723 21.96 -1.13 18.13
N ARG A 724 22.10 -0.72 16.86
CA ARG A 724 21.57 0.54 16.31
C ARG A 724 20.91 0.33 14.94
N ASP A 725 19.91 -0.51 14.86
CA ASP A 725 19.15 -0.74 13.64
C ASP A 725 17.69 -1.06 13.98
N GLY A 726 16.79 -0.97 13.00
CA GLY A 726 15.36 -1.17 13.20
C GLY A 726 14.75 -2.23 12.27
N CYS A 727 13.41 -2.33 12.25
CA CYS A 727 12.61 -3.13 11.32
C CYS A 727 12.99 -4.62 11.22
N SER A 728 13.44 -5.25 12.32
CA SER A 728 13.95 -6.63 12.35
C SER A 728 15.15 -6.90 11.42
N THR A 729 15.83 -5.85 10.91
CA THR A 729 17.03 -6.00 10.11
C THR A 729 18.13 -6.67 10.95
N GLY A 730 18.67 -7.78 10.47
CA GLY A 730 19.70 -8.56 11.16
C GLY A 730 19.25 -9.27 12.43
N VAL A 731 17.95 -9.35 12.72
CA VAL A 731 17.45 -10.08 13.88
C VAL A 731 17.33 -11.55 13.52
N ALA A 732 17.99 -12.41 14.30
CA ALA A 732 17.97 -13.84 14.09
C ALA A 732 17.95 -14.63 15.40
N ARG A 733 17.27 -15.78 15.38
CA ARG A 733 17.29 -16.78 16.44
C ARG A 733 18.40 -17.79 16.15
N LEU A 734 19.37 -17.92 17.05
CA LEU A 734 20.47 -18.86 16.94
C LEU A 734 20.33 -19.96 18.00
N CYS A 735 20.47 -21.22 17.60
CA CYS A 735 20.29 -22.37 18.48
C CYS A 735 21.58 -23.18 18.64
N CYS A 736 22.58 -22.97 17.80
CA CYS A 736 23.84 -23.72 17.79
C CYS A 736 24.99 -22.88 17.22
N PRO A 737 26.27 -23.31 17.39
CA PRO A 737 27.43 -22.62 16.82
C PRO A 737 27.38 -22.51 15.29
N GLU A 738 26.77 -23.47 14.60
CA GLU A 738 26.63 -23.49 13.14
C GLU A 738 25.73 -22.36 12.66
N ASP A 739 24.64 -22.02 13.39
CA ASP A 739 23.81 -20.89 13.12
C ASP A 739 24.60 -19.56 13.21
N LEU A 740 25.45 -19.44 14.26
CA LEU A 740 26.32 -18.29 14.44
C LEU A 740 27.36 -18.18 13.31
N GLU A 741 27.87 -19.34 12.83
CA GLU A 741 28.78 -19.37 11.68
C GLU A 741 28.11 -18.88 10.40
N VAL A 742 26.88 -19.33 10.10
CA VAL A 742 26.09 -18.86 8.96
C VAL A 742 25.90 -17.34 9.05
N TYR A 743 25.49 -16.86 10.21
CA TYR A 743 25.24 -15.44 10.45
C TYR A 743 26.51 -14.57 10.29
N THR A 744 27.62 -14.97 10.91
CA THR A 744 28.91 -14.25 10.81
C THR A 744 29.49 -14.30 9.39
N ASN A 745 29.27 -15.40 8.65
CA ASN A 745 29.67 -15.50 7.25
C ASN A 745 28.84 -14.54 6.35
N ALA A 746 27.55 -14.35 6.63
CA ALA A 746 26.74 -13.36 5.93
C ALA A 746 27.27 -11.93 6.15
N LEU A 747 27.60 -11.57 7.39
CA LEU A 747 28.24 -10.27 7.69
C LEU A 747 29.58 -10.10 6.98
N ARG A 748 30.46 -11.13 7.00
CA ARG A 748 31.77 -11.10 6.34
C ARG A 748 31.67 -10.89 4.84
N ARG A 749 30.66 -11.52 4.21
CA ARG A 749 30.41 -11.40 2.76
C ARG A 749 29.54 -10.18 2.40
N LYS A 750 29.08 -9.42 3.39
CA LYS A 750 28.17 -8.27 3.21
C LYS A 750 26.91 -8.66 2.42
N LEU A 751 26.36 -9.84 2.74
CA LEU A 751 25.12 -10.28 2.09
C LEU A 751 23.97 -9.37 2.52
N GLN A 752 23.12 -9.03 1.58
CA GLN A 752 21.92 -8.25 1.85
C GLN A 752 20.83 -9.09 2.51
N ARG A 753 20.87 -10.43 2.34
CA ARG A 753 19.85 -11.36 2.82
C ARG A 753 20.44 -12.70 3.21
N LEU A 754 19.85 -13.31 4.24
CA LEU A 754 19.95 -14.73 4.52
C LEU A 754 18.71 -15.43 3.94
N PRO A 755 18.88 -16.50 3.13
CA PRO A 755 17.77 -17.27 2.60
C PRO A 755 16.90 -17.88 3.70
N ALA A 756 15.62 -18.08 3.42
CA ALA A 756 14.73 -18.80 4.33
C ALA A 756 15.27 -20.19 4.65
N ASN A 757 15.13 -20.61 5.89
CA ASN A 757 15.53 -21.95 6.39
C ASN A 757 17.03 -22.26 6.23
N CYS A 758 17.91 -21.27 6.26
CA CYS A 758 19.36 -21.50 6.25
C CYS A 758 19.95 -21.72 7.66
N LEU A 759 19.19 -21.44 8.72
CA LEU A 759 19.52 -21.73 10.11
C LEU A 759 18.89 -23.07 10.56
N SER A 760 19.27 -23.54 11.71
CA SER A 760 18.83 -24.83 12.28
C SER A 760 17.31 -24.90 12.56
N ARG A 761 16.67 -23.75 12.85
CA ARG A 761 15.22 -23.63 12.99
C ARG A 761 14.62 -23.06 11.72
N ALA A 762 13.36 -23.40 11.44
CA ALA A 762 12.60 -22.83 10.33
C ALA A 762 12.41 -21.32 10.54
N HIS A 763 12.74 -20.53 9.52
CA HIS A 763 12.60 -19.08 9.53
C HIS A 763 12.35 -18.56 8.12
N GLY A 764 11.80 -17.36 8.02
CA GLY A 764 11.66 -16.63 6.75
C GLY A 764 13.00 -16.08 6.24
N VAL A 765 12.96 -15.23 5.23
CA VAL A 765 14.14 -14.48 4.77
C VAL A 765 14.53 -13.45 5.84
N ILE A 766 15.81 -13.36 6.19
CA ILE A 766 16.33 -12.37 7.13
C ILE A 766 17.06 -11.30 6.32
N GLU A 767 16.58 -10.07 6.37
CA GLU A 767 17.27 -8.92 5.79
C GLU A 767 18.49 -8.56 6.64
N MET A 768 19.64 -8.44 6.04
CA MET A 768 20.90 -8.15 6.73
C MET A 768 21.26 -6.66 6.64
N PRO A 769 21.84 -6.09 7.71
CA PRO A 769 22.24 -4.68 7.69
C PRO A 769 23.40 -4.43 6.71
N VAL A 770 23.25 -3.40 5.88
CA VAL A 770 24.28 -2.96 4.93
C VAL A 770 24.43 -1.45 5.05
N PRO A 771 25.61 -0.95 5.48
CA PRO A 771 26.82 -1.68 5.86
C PRO A 771 26.65 -2.55 7.12
N PRO A 772 27.56 -3.55 7.35
CA PRO A 772 27.53 -4.33 8.59
C PRO A 772 27.58 -3.43 9.83
N PRO A 773 26.84 -3.74 10.90
CA PRO A 773 26.76 -2.93 12.11
C PRO A 773 28.10 -2.96 12.87
N GLU A 774 28.45 -1.88 13.55
CA GLU A 774 29.64 -1.81 14.39
C GLU A 774 29.61 -2.82 15.54
N SER A 775 28.42 -3.03 16.12
CA SER A 775 28.20 -3.91 17.25
C SER A 775 26.89 -4.68 17.16
N LEU A 776 26.89 -5.88 17.69
CA LEU A 776 25.75 -6.78 17.81
C LEU A 776 25.43 -7.04 19.29
N ILE A 777 24.16 -7.18 19.57
CA ILE A 777 23.62 -7.58 20.87
C ILE A 777 23.23 -9.05 20.78
N PHE A 778 23.59 -9.81 21.81
CA PHE A 778 23.17 -11.19 22.03
C PHE A 778 22.36 -11.25 23.33
N GLU A 779 21.15 -11.78 23.28
CA GLU A 779 20.22 -11.88 24.39
C GLU A 779 19.63 -13.29 24.46
N PRO A 780 19.16 -13.76 25.65
CA PRO A 780 18.30 -14.94 25.70
C PRO A 780 17.09 -14.74 24.77
N TYR A 781 16.80 -15.72 23.93
CA TYR A 781 15.58 -15.68 23.12
C TYR A 781 14.39 -15.99 24.02
N ILE A 782 13.44 -15.05 24.11
CA ILE A 782 12.19 -15.23 24.87
C ILE A 782 11.18 -15.92 23.97
N GLU A 783 10.75 -17.10 24.38
CA GLU A 783 9.68 -17.81 23.69
C GLU A 783 8.32 -17.26 24.16
N THR A 784 7.59 -16.61 23.28
CA THR A 784 6.24 -16.12 23.54
C THR A 784 5.21 -17.21 23.30
N ASP A 785 4.05 -17.07 23.95
CA ASP A 785 2.93 -17.95 23.75
C ASP A 785 2.30 -17.78 22.36
N GLU A 786 1.79 -18.89 21.81
CA GLU A 786 1.04 -18.87 20.57
C GLU A 786 -0.42 -18.49 20.84
N ILE A 787 -0.92 -17.52 20.08
CA ILE A 787 -2.33 -17.19 20.03
C ILE A 787 -2.90 -17.87 18.79
N ILE A 788 -3.83 -18.82 18.98
CA ILE A 788 -4.40 -19.64 17.91
C ILE A 788 -5.83 -19.21 17.65
N ILE A 789 -6.21 -19.11 16.37
CA ILE A 789 -7.60 -18.95 15.96
C ILE A 789 -8.23 -20.34 15.97
N SER A 790 -9.12 -20.61 16.94
CA SER A 790 -9.85 -21.87 17.03
C SER A 790 -11.01 -21.87 16.05
N ASN A 791 -11.04 -22.89 15.18
CA ASN A 791 -12.17 -23.20 14.30
C ASN A 791 -13.13 -24.24 14.94
N GLU A 792 -12.97 -24.62 16.21
CA GLU A 792 -13.86 -25.55 16.87
C GLU A 792 -15.22 -24.87 17.13
N ALA A 793 -16.21 -25.32 16.36
CA ALA A 793 -17.60 -24.91 16.51
C ALA A 793 -18.12 -25.30 17.91
N ARG A 794 -18.14 -24.35 18.80
CA ARG A 794 -19.17 -24.30 19.85
C ARG A 794 -20.35 -23.55 19.25
N ASP A 795 -21.57 -23.92 19.55
CA ASP A 795 -22.89 -23.48 19.02
C ASP A 795 -23.07 -21.98 18.61
N ASP A 796 -22.03 -21.19 18.64
CA ASP A 796 -21.93 -19.81 18.20
C ASP A 796 -20.81 -19.73 17.14
N SER A 797 -21.15 -19.32 15.93
CA SER A 797 -20.29 -19.33 14.73
C SER A 797 -19.11 -18.34 14.75
N SER A 798 -18.71 -17.85 15.91
CA SER A 798 -17.61 -16.90 16.06
C SER A 798 -16.26 -17.61 16.19
N ARG A 799 -15.26 -17.22 15.39
CA ARG A 799 -13.86 -17.63 15.55
C ARG A 799 -13.35 -17.12 16.90
N HIS A 800 -13.00 -18.03 17.80
CA HIS A 800 -12.47 -17.66 19.10
C HIS A 800 -10.95 -17.69 19.09
N LEU A 801 -10.35 -16.66 19.66
CA LEU A 801 -8.93 -16.66 19.96
C LEU A 801 -8.69 -17.53 21.18
N VAL A 802 -7.86 -18.55 21.01
CA VAL A 802 -7.41 -19.40 22.10
C VAL A 802 -5.94 -19.06 22.37
N TRP A 803 -5.71 -18.48 23.53
CA TRP A 803 -4.37 -18.34 24.07
C TRP A 803 -4.01 -19.65 24.81
N LYS A 804 -2.96 -20.31 24.35
CA LYS A 804 -2.33 -21.42 25.05
C LYS A 804 -1.22 -20.86 25.90
N GLY A 805 -1.50 -20.56 27.15
CA GLY A 805 -0.56 -20.02 28.14
C GLY A 805 0.42 -21.08 28.64
N GLU A 806 1.30 -21.57 27.76
CA GLU A 806 2.35 -22.54 28.14
C GLU A 806 3.61 -21.84 28.65
N LYS A 807 3.93 -20.67 28.09
CA LYS A 807 5.13 -19.87 28.39
C LYS A 807 4.80 -18.63 29.24
N GLU A 808 3.55 -18.21 29.23
CA GLU A 808 3.02 -17.03 29.95
C GLU A 808 3.64 -15.69 29.51
N TRP A 809 4.19 -15.61 28.29
CA TRP A 809 4.80 -14.41 27.73
C TRP A 809 4.08 -13.95 26.46
N LEU A 810 3.81 -12.65 26.37
CA LEU A 810 3.21 -12.01 25.20
C LEU A 810 4.12 -10.88 24.69
N GLU A 811 4.26 -10.79 23.35
CA GLU A 811 4.90 -9.67 22.68
C GLU A 811 3.87 -8.57 22.42
N ILE A 812 4.12 -7.34 22.87
CA ILE A 812 3.23 -6.20 22.69
C ILE A 812 3.96 -5.00 22.11
N THR A 813 3.23 -4.15 21.38
CA THR A 813 3.70 -2.86 20.88
C THR A 813 2.78 -1.74 21.36
N VAL A 814 3.34 -0.63 21.84
CA VAL A 814 2.58 0.49 22.39
C VAL A 814 3.07 1.82 21.83
N GLY A 815 2.19 2.56 21.19
CA GLY A 815 2.47 3.94 20.79
C GLY A 815 2.31 4.91 21.98
N VAL A 816 3.14 5.97 22.01
CA VAL A 816 3.04 7.05 22.98
C VAL A 816 2.93 8.40 22.31
N VAL A 817 2.22 9.35 22.95
CA VAL A 817 2.03 10.71 22.46
C VAL A 817 1.98 11.68 23.63
N GLY A 818 2.60 12.84 23.49
CA GLY A 818 2.54 13.85 24.56
C GLY A 818 3.68 14.86 24.51
N LYS A 819 3.83 15.58 25.60
CA LYS A 819 4.93 16.52 25.82
C LYS A 819 5.96 15.88 26.75
N ARG A 820 7.16 16.38 26.72
CA ARG A 820 8.25 15.94 27.60
C ARG A 820 7.81 16.00 29.06
N GLY A 821 7.84 14.86 29.74
CA GLY A 821 7.39 14.71 31.12
C GLY A 821 5.88 14.48 31.30
N GLU A 822 5.09 14.51 30.23
CA GLU A 822 3.64 14.27 30.18
C GLU A 822 3.28 13.38 28.99
N MET A 823 3.94 12.23 28.88
CA MET A 823 3.65 11.25 27.81
C MET A 823 2.46 10.37 28.18
N HIS A 824 1.63 10.07 27.20
CA HIS A 824 0.44 9.22 27.33
C HIS A 824 0.57 8.03 26.38
N SER A 825 0.29 6.84 26.89
CA SER A 825 0.28 5.62 26.10
C SER A 825 -1.05 5.47 25.36
N LEU A 826 -0.96 5.02 24.11
CA LEU A 826 -2.10 4.51 23.33
C LEU A 826 -2.47 3.11 23.84
N ASN A 827 -3.43 2.47 23.20
CA ASN A 827 -3.74 1.08 23.53
C ASN A 827 -2.63 0.15 23.02
N PRO A 828 -2.18 -0.82 23.83
CA PRO A 828 -1.27 -1.86 23.36
C PRO A 828 -1.84 -2.65 22.20
N SER A 829 -0.96 -3.14 21.35
CA SER A 829 -1.27 -4.03 20.24
C SER A 829 -0.52 -5.34 20.42
N ILE A 830 -1.19 -6.46 20.15
CA ILE A 830 -0.57 -7.78 20.04
C ILE A 830 -0.65 -8.20 18.59
N THR A 831 0.45 -8.71 18.04
CA THR A 831 0.48 -9.29 16.68
C THR A 831 0.39 -10.81 16.78
N VAL A 832 -0.69 -11.38 16.26
CA VAL A 832 -0.88 -12.82 16.13
C VAL A 832 -0.15 -13.30 14.88
N LYS A 833 0.81 -14.20 15.03
CA LYS A 833 1.62 -14.75 13.92
C LYS A 833 0.94 -16.02 13.39
N GLU A 834 0.90 -16.19 12.07
CA GLU A 834 0.44 -17.48 11.48
C GLU A 834 1.53 -18.54 11.50
N SER A 835 2.78 -18.14 11.32
CA SER A 835 3.94 -19.04 11.35
C SER A 835 5.24 -18.27 11.59
N GLY A 836 6.17 -18.87 12.29
CA GLY A 836 7.51 -18.35 12.49
C GLY A 836 7.73 -17.63 13.82
N ASP A 837 9.01 -17.55 14.21
CA ASP A 837 9.43 -17.01 15.51
C ASP A 837 9.58 -15.48 15.50
N ILE A 838 9.98 -14.88 14.36
CA ILE A 838 10.30 -13.44 14.24
C ILE A 838 9.53 -12.86 13.04
N LEU A 839 8.83 -11.76 13.26
CA LEU A 839 8.14 -11.03 12.17
C LEU A 839 9.17 -10.47 11.19
N SER A 840 9.06 -10.88 9.92
CA SER A 840 9.87 -10.35 8.83
C SER A 840 9.46 -8.91 8.47
N LEU A 841 10.31 -8.23 7.69
CA LEU A 841 10.00 -6.91 7.13
C LEU A 841 8.73 -6.95 6.26
N GLU A 842 8.56 -8.02 5.47
CA GLU A 842 7.38 -8.22 4.62
C GLU A 842 6.11 -8.38 5.46
N GLU A 843 6.16 -9.15 6.55
CA GLU A 843 5.01 -9.32 7.45
C GLU A 843 4.65 -8.03 8.21
N LYS A 844 5.62 -7.19 8.51
CA LYS A 844 5.38 -5.92 9.22
C LYS A 844 4.73 -4.86 8.32
N PHE A 845 5.15 -4.74 7.06
CA PHE A 845 4.85 -3.56 6.22
C PHE A 845 4.08 -3.86 4.93
N GLN A 846 3.98 -5.11 4.48
CA GLN A 846 3.53 -5.42 3.12
C GLN A 846 2.35 -6.41 3.05
N GLY A 847 1.53 -6.44 4.08
CA GLY A 847 0.33 -7.27 4.08
C GLY A 847 0.60 -8.75 4.37
N GLY A 848 1.57 -9.00 5.25
CA GLY A 848 1.79 -10.32 5.83
C GLY A 848 0.54 -10.86 6.54
N THR A 849 0.63 -12.06 7.05
CA THR A 849 -0.47 -12.82 7.62
C THR A 849 -0.85 -12.44 9.05
N GLY A 850 -0.11 -11.49 9.66
CA GLY A 850 -0.28 -11.12 11.07
C GLY A 850 -1.59 -10.38 11.36
N ILE A 851 -2.31 -10.82 12.39
CA ILE A 851 -3.51 -10.17 12.93
C ILE A 851 -3.09 -9.25 14.08
N ASN A 852 -3.47 -7.97 14.03
CA ASN A 852 -3.20 -7.00 15.08
C ASN A 852 -4.43 -6.75 15.95
N LEU A 853 -4.32 -7.09 17.22
CA LEU A 853 -5.35 -6.89 18.23
C LEU A 853 -5.05 -5.61 19.04
N THR A 854 -5.85 -4.57 18.86
CA THR A 854 -5.71 -3.27 19.54
C THR A 854 -7.06 -2.75 20.03
N PRO A 855 -7.36 -2.66 21.33
CA PRO A 855 -6.59 -3.27 22.42
C PRO A 855 -6.65 -4.81 22.39
N PRO A 856 -5.75 -5.51 23.09
CA PRO A 856 -5.85 -6.95 23.26
C PRO A 856 -7.20 -7.33 23.91
N PRO A 857 -7.83 -8.45 23.50
CA PRO A 857 -9.03 -8.94 24.15
C PRO A 857 -8.83 -9.26 25.62
N ALA A 858 -9.86 -9.07 26.45
CA ALA A 858 -9.79 -9.36 27.88
C ALA A 858 -9.49 -10.84 28.22
N SER A 859 -9.75 -11.76 27.25
CA SER A 859 -9.37 -13.18 27.36
C SER A 859 -7.85 -13.42 27.27
N ILE A 860 -7.11 -12.47 26.69
CA ILE A 860 -5.65 -12.55 26.53
C ILE A 860 -4.97 -11.62 27.55
N MET A 861 -5.44 -10.40 27.69
CA MET A 861 -4.87 -9.41 28.59
C MET A 861 -5.97 -8.80 29.48
N SER A 862 -5.88 -8.99 30.80
CA SER A 862 -6.88 -8.42 31.71
C SER A 862 -6.83 -6.88 31.71
N GLU A 863 -7.93 -6.23 32.12
CA GLU A 863 -7.96 -4.76 32.23
C GLU A 863 -6.93 -4.20 33.22
N ASP A 864 -6.58 -4.98 34.25
CA ASP A 864 -5.55 -4.59 35.22
C ASP A 864 -4.14 -4.67 34.60
N ALA A 865 -3.85 -5.73 33.86
CA ALA A 865 -2.61 -5.89 33.10
C ALA A 865 -2.48 -4.79 32.03
N LEU A 866 -3.56 -4.48 31.32
CA LEU A 866 -3.60 -3.39 30.35
C LEU A 866 -3.26 -2.03 30.98
N ARG A 867 -3.85 -1.72 32.13
CA ARG A 867 -3.58 -0.48 32.86
C ARG A 867 -2.15 -0.41 33.38
N LYS A 868 -1.62 -1.51 33.92
CA LYS A 868 -0.24 -1.62 34.42
C LYS A 868 0.75 -1.41 33.26
N CYS A 869 0.54 -2.10 32.14
CA CYS A 869 1.32 -1.93 30.92
C CYS A 869 1.38 -0.46 30.47
N LYS A 870 0.22 0.19 30.31
CA LYS A 870 0.15 1.61 29.91
C LYS A 870 0.92 2.51 30.87
N SER A 871 0.79 2.30 32.18
CA SER A 871 1.51 3.09 33.18
C SER A 871 3.02 2.86 33.14
N CYS A 872 3.47 1.63 32.94
CA CYS A 872 4.90 1.31 32.77
C CYS A 872 5.49 2.00 31.53
N ILE A 873 4.81 1.92 30.38
CA ILE A 873 5.24 2.56 29.13
C ILE A 873 5.28 4.10 29.27
N GLU A 874 4.30 4.71 29.91
CA GLU A 874 4.31 6.16 30.19
C GLU A 874 5.51 6.57 31.07
N MET A 875 5.81 5.75 32.07
CA MET A 875 6.97 5.97 32.96
C MET A 875 8.29 5.85 32.19
N MET A 876 8.43 4.84 31.33
CA MET A 876 9.60 4.64 30.46
C MET A 876 9.76 5.83 29.51
N ALA A 877 8.70 6.21 28.80
CA ALA A 877 8.72 7.31 27.84
C ALA A 877 9.13 8.64 28.49
N ASN A 878 8.61 8.94 29.68
CA ASN A 878 8.99 10.12 30.44
C ASN A 878 10.44 10.06 30.94
N THR A 879 10.91 8.89 31.37
CA THR A 879 12.31 8.69 31.83
C THR A 879 13.32 8.85 30.70
N LEU A 880 12.99 8.36 29.49
CA LEU A 880 13.78 8.53 28.28
C LEU A 880 13.71 9.96 27.71
N GLY A 881 12.81 10.80 28.22
CA GLY A 881 12.64 12.19 27.80
C GLY A 881 12.02 12.33 26.42
N LEU A 882 11.12 11.40 26.07
CA LEU A 882 10.38 11.45 24.81
C LEU A 882 9.40 12.61 24.78
N GLU A 883 9.10 13.10 23.59
CA GLU A 883 8.11 14.13 23.30
C GLU A 883 7.58 14.01 21.86
N GLY A 884 6.38 14.55 21.61
CA GLY A 884 5.70 14.47 20.33
C GLY A 884 4.86 13.20 20.19
N ALA A 885 4.63 12.75 18.97
CA ALA A 885 4.08 11.44 18.68
C ALA A 885 5.25 10.53 18.30
N VAL A 886 5.39 9.44 19.01
CA VAL A 886 6.37 8.40 18.70
C VAL A 886 5.60 7.25 18.07
N ASP A 887 5.94 6.95 16.81
CA ASP A 887 5.21 5.98 16.01
C ASP A 887 5.43 4.56 16.52
N ARG A 888 4.44 3.71 16.23
CA ARG A 888 4.51 2.28 16.47
C ARG A 888 5.79 1.71 15.88
N GLY A 889 6.69 1.32 16.71
CA GLY A 889 7.74 0.44 16.34
C GLY A 889 9.10 1.03 16.04
N LYS A 890 9.37 2.32 16.34
CA LYS A 890 10.69 2.85 16.04
C LYS A 890 11.48 3.50 17.16
N TYR A 891 10.83 4.17 18.08
CA TYR A 891 11.53 4.66 19.27
C TYR A 891 11.29 3.78 20.49
N CYS A 892 10.26 2.93 20.41
CA CYS A 892 9.97 1.89 21.37
C CYS A 892 9.36 0.71 20.60
N THR A 893 10.13 0.03 19.73
CA THR A 893 9.89 -1.38 19.49
C THR A 893 10.35 -2.10 20.73
N TRP A 894 9.56 -1.93 21.75
CA TRP A 894 9.64 -2.73 22.90
C TRP A 894 8.93 -4.02 22.52
N ASP A 895 9.68 -5.04 22.21
CA ASP A 895 9.19 -6.40 22.29
C ASP A 895 8.98 -6.64 23.79
N ASP A 896 7.87 -6.12 24.34
CA ASP A 896 7.53 -6.25 25.72
C ASP A 896 6.90 -7.61 25.91
N ALA A 897 7.54 -8.44 26.71
CA ALA A 897 6.96 -9.67 27.20
C ALA A 897 6.43 -9.44 28.61
N ILE A 898 5.10 -9.49 28.79
CA ILE A 898 4.46 -9.34 30.10
C ILE A 898 3.95 -10.70 30.57
N HIS A 899 4.34 -11.08 31.78
CA HIS A 899 3.79 -12.26 32.44
C HIS A 899 2.32 -12.04 32.85
N GLY A 900 1.40 -12.81 32.29
CA GLY A 900 -0.02 -12.78 32.68
C GLY A 900 -0.25 -13.54 34.00
N SER A 901 -0.28 -12.83 35.10
CA SER A 901 -0.66 -13.44 36.40
C SER A 901 -2.16 -13.38 36.57
N ASP A 902 -2.90 -14.41 36.11
CA ASP A 902 -4.17 -14.79 36.71
C ASP A 902 -4.56 -16.22 36.30
N SER A 903 -3.81 -17.17 36.88
CA SER A 903 -4.24 -18.57 36.96
C SER A 903 -4.49 -18.89 38.41
N PRO A 904 -5.70 -19.33 38.85
CA PRO A 904 -5.91 -19.67 40.23
C PRO A 904 -5.22 -20.98 40.56
N SER A 905 -4.29 -20.89 41.51
CA SER A 905 -3.75 -21.98 42.34
C SER A 905 -2.99 -23.11 41.69
N LYS A 906 -1.66 -23.00 41.74
CA LYS A 906 -0.81 -24.06 42.31
C LYS A 906 0.40 -23.38 42.94
N GLY A 907 0.50 -23.46 44.26
CA GLY A 907 1.61 -22.89 45.02
C GLY A 907 2.94 -23.49 44.60
N VAL A 908 3.79 -22.66 44.09
CA VAL A 908 5.26 -22.79 44.17
C VAL A 908 5.76 -21.34 44.25
N ASP A 909 6.50 -21.08 45.35
CA ASP A 909 7.22 -19.81 45.58
C ASP A 909 8.19 -19.55 44.43
N HIS A 910 7.76 -18.79 43.42
CA HIS A 910 8.66 -18.10 42.51
C HIS A 910 8.31 -16.63 42.55
N ALA A 911 9.31 -15.82 42.92
CA ALA A 911 9.24 -14.39 42.84
C ALA A 911 8.76 -13.98 41.44
N GLU A 912 7.60 -13.33 41.38
CA GLU A 912 7.07 -12.71 40.14
C GLU A 912 8.15 -11.80 39.56
N LYS A 913 8.68 -12.21 38.42
CA LYS A 913 9.62 -11.39 37.64
C LYS A 913 8.85 -10.88 36.43
N ASP A 914 8.37 -9.67 36.51
CA ASP A 914 7.87 -8.93 35.37
C ASP A 914 9.08 -8.46 34.54
N TRP A 915 9.20 -8.91 33.31
CA TRP A 915 10.26 -8.52 32.39
C TRP A 915 9.68 -7.67 31.27
N ILE A 916 10.34 -6.56 30.97
CA ILE A 916 10.07 -5.70 29.84
C ILE A 916 11.37 -5.54 29.07
N ASP A 917 11.36 -5.89 27.75
CA ASP A 917 12.53 -5.74 26.89
C ASP A 917 12.56 -4.38 26.21
N ALA A 918 13.73 -3.74 26.22
CA ALA A 918 13.98 -2.45 25.61
C ALA A 918 14.76 -2.57 24.29
#